data_a418f58e810889a5ab03b3fcaea4af5c
#
_entry.id   a418f58e810889a5ab03b3fcaea4af5c
#
_cell.length_a   1.000
_cell.length_b   1.000
_cell.length_c   1.000
_cell.angle_alpha   90.00
_cell.angle_beta   90.00
_cell.angle_gamma   90.00
#
_symmetry.space_group_name_H-M   'P 1'
#
loop_
_entity.id
_entity.type
_entity.pdbx_description
1 polymer ?
#
loop_
_entity_poly.entity_id
_entity_poly.type
_entity_poly.pdbx_seq_one_letter_code
_entity_poly.pdbx_strand_id
1 'polypeptide(L)'
;IDFDDMGTEQGLNQNSDQEFSQDPDASTDDLADFEEDAADEVGAPEEPKLASALGEEIPFEQVVIGDIIRLASGDMIPADCRVLDAKDLFVNETALTGESESVEKTAGVVHARRRADGTRYPLSLSECTNLLFAGTTVQSGSATVVVITTGNKTYVGTMSELLQQPSGETSFDEGLKSVSKVLVSFMLIMCPIVFFANGFLKGDWFDALLFSVSVAVGITPQMLPVIVTTCLSRGGTQMAKQDVIVKNPAAIQNLGAMDILCTDKTGTITADEVVLERHLNILSEEDPRVLRHAYLNSYFQTGLRNLIDKAIIKTSNDELPTNLLSIEYEKIDEVPFDFERRRMSVVVRNTKTNKTHMITKGAVEEVLNACSFVDLDSEIKPLTPAQRKNVMDRVYQLNQEGMRVVGVAQKSDPRGVGEFGVDDERDMVLIGYLAFLDPPKESAREAIAKLNQRGVQVKVLTGDNEGVAAAVCKKVGIHVDELLLGSDVENLNDEQLKERVEKTQLFAKLSPMQKARVVSALRSNNHVVGFMGDGINDAAAMRSSDVGISVDTAVDVAKESADIILLQKDLLVLEHGVEEGRRTYGNTIKYIKATASSNFGNVLSVLVASFFLPFLPMSALQLLLLGLAYTVTCIAIPWDNVDDSFLSSPRSWDAHSITNFMLWIGPISSIFDVLTFALMFFVVSPVLAGGTWAELAAAGNTAAQALF
;
A
#
# COMPACT_ATOMS: atom_id res chain seq x y z
N ILE A 1 46.47 -12.38 14.12
CA ILE A 1 46.87 -12.17 15.52
C ILE A 1 45.66 -12.57 16.34
N ASP A 2 45.48 -13.89 16.64
CA ASP A 2 46.04 -14.69 17.76
C ASP A 2 45.50 -14.21 19.12
N PHE A 3 44.92 -15.03 19.91
CA PHE A 3 45.06 -16.27 20.63
C PHE A 3 43.98 -16.29 21.70
N ASP A 4 43.25 -17.42 21.84
CA ASP A 4 43.35 -18.41 22.93
C ASP A 4 43.10 -17.87 24.36
N ASP A 5 42.30 -18.49 25.18
CA ASP A 5 42.47 -19.77 25.83
C ASP A 5 41.33 -20.13 26.81
N MET A 6 40.95 -21.41 26.80
CA MET A 6 40.62 -22.33 27.90
C MET A 6 39.54 -21.97 28.95
N GLY A 7 38.71 -22.90 29.31
CA GLY A 7 38.76 -24.15 29.97
C GLY A 7 37.40 -24.72 30.34
N THR A 8 37.20 -25.93 30.00
CA THR A 8 36.81 -27.15 30.73
C THR A 8 36.01 -27.00 32.04
N GLU A 9 34.94 -27.77 32.27
CA GLU A 9 34.79 -29.18 32.60
C GLU A 9 33.33 -29.60 32.75
N GLN A 10 32.95 -30.67 32.12
CA GLN A 10 32.52 -31.99 32.61
C GLN A 10 31.16 -32.10 33.34
N GLY A 11 30.37 -33.05 32.86
CA GLY A 11 29.28 -33.70 33.60
C GLY A 11 28.41 -34.63 32.75
N LEU A 12 28.89 -35.82 32.53
CA LEU A 12 28.23 -37.05 32.04
C LEU A 12 26.86 -37.35 32.69
N ASN A 13 25.88 -37.88 31.91
CA ASN A 13 25.30 -39.22 32.02
C ASN A 13 24.23 -39.43 30.94
N GLN A 14 24.41 -40.34 30.13
CA GLN A 14 24.08 -41.72 29.77
C GLN A 14 22.63 -42.18 30.00
N ASN A 15 22.11 -42.78 28.90
CA ASN A 15 21.10 -43.85 28.77
C ASN A 15 19.65 -43.37 28.70
N SER A 16 18.82 -43.88 27.80
CA SER A 16 18.77 -45.25 27.20
C SER A 16 17.80 -45.25 25.99
N ASP A 17 18.16 -46.00 24.98
CA ASP A 17 17.29 -46.46 23.90
C ASP A 17 16.07 -47.21 24.45
N GLN A 18 14.88 -46.89 23.97
CA GLN A 18 13.75 -47.81 23.96
C GLN A 18 13.02 -47.75 22.61
N GLU A 19 13.12 -48.93 21.95
CA GLU A 19 12.35 -49.33 20.78
C GLU A 19 10.85 -49.16 21.02
N PHE A 20 10.14 -48.52 20.09
CA PHE A 20 8.69 -48.55 20.00
C PHE A 20 8.25 -49.71 19.10
N SER A 21 7.77 -50.78 19.74
CA SER A 21 6.96 -51.82 19.09
C SER A 21 5.58 -51.26 18.78
N GLN A 22 5.16 -51.47 17.54
CA GLN A 22 3.79 -51.23 17.05
C GLN A 22 2.84 -52.26 17.64
N ASP A 23 1.78 -51.80 18.29
CA ASP A 23 0.59 -52.58 18.60
C ASP A 23 -0.62 -51.91 17.94
N PRO A 24 -1.38 -52.61 17.08
CA PRO A 24 -2.46 -52.03 16.30
C PRO A 24 -3.83 -52.39 16.90
N ASP A 25 -4.21 -51.83 18.03
CA ASP A 25 -5.60 -51.83 18.50
C ASP A 25 -5.76 -50.84 19.69
N ALA A 26 -5.96 -49.56 19.38
CA ALA A 26 -6.52 -48.62 20.32
C ALA A 26 -7.66 -47.86 19.63
N SER A 27 -8.83 -48.04 20.19
CA SER A 27 -10.07 -47.45 19.74
C SER A 27 -10.12 -45.94 19.91
N THR A 28 -10.75 -45.26 19.00
CA THR A 28 -10.88 -43.80 18.84
C THR A 28 -11.83 -43.12 19.86
N ASP A 29 -12.00 -43.63 21.07
CA ASP A 29 -12.93 -43.06 22.06
C ASP A 29 -12.28 -42.35 23.26
N ASP A 30 -10.93 -42.26 23.35
CA ASP A 30 -10.25 -41.64 24.50
C ASP A 30 -9.63 -40.26 24.21
N LEU A 31 -10.05 -39.54 23.16
CA LEU A 31 -9.54 -38.19 22.82
C LEU A 31 -10.54 -37.06 23.14
N ALA A 32 -11.64 -37.35 23.85
CA ALA A 32 -12.66 -36.34 24.17
C ALA A 32 -12.54 -35.69 25.58
N ASP A 33 -11.64 -36.17 26.45
CA ASP A 33 -11.59 -35.71 27.86
C ASP A 33 -10.33 -34.89 28.24
N PHE A 34 -9.59 -34.31 27.29
CA PHE A 34 -8.40 -33.49 27.62
C PHE A 34 -8.47 -32.01 27.14
N GLU A 35 -9.61 -31.50 26.72
CA GLU A 35 -9.76 -30.09 26.28
C GLU A 35 -10.66 -29.22 27.19
N GLU A 36 -11.06 -29.65 28.39
CA GLU A 36 -11.96 -28.86 29.24
C GLU A 36 -11.33 -28.18 30.46
N ASP A 37 -10.04 -28.29 30.75
CA ASP A 37 -9.42 -27.70 31.96
C ASP A 37 -8.32 -26.65 31.72
N ALA A 38 -8.24 -26.02 30.54
CA ALA A 38 -7.27 -24.93 30.28
C ALA A 38 -7.89 -23.64 29.71
N ALA A 39 -9.19 -23.44 29.87
CA ALA A 39 -9.90 -22.27 29.32
C ALA A 39 -10.52 -21.33 30.39
N ASP A 40 -10.12 -21.47 31.66
CA ASP A 40 -10.49 -20.49 32.68
C ASP A 40 -9.26 -19.69 33.13
N GLU A 41 -9.18 -18.44 32.66
CA GLU A 41 -8.50 -17.23 33.16
C GLU A 41 -7.77 -16.40 32.09
N VAL A 42 -8.34 -16.28 30.88
CA VAL A 42 -8.15 -15.04 30.12
C VAL A 42 -9.55 -14.53 29.83
N GLY A 43 -9.98 -13.55 30.59
CA GLY A 43 -11.27 -12.88 30.36
C GLY A 43 -11.34 -12.43 28.91
N ALA A 44 -12.32 -12.98 28.18
CA ALA A 44 -12.64 -12.48 26.85
C ALA A 44 -12.82 -10.96 26.96
N PRO A 45 -12.34 -10.15 26.00
CA PRO A 45 -12.63 -8.72 26.01
C PRO A 45 -14.14 -8.57 26.10
N GLU A 46 -14.63 -7.83 27.11
CA GLU A 46 -16.05 -7.55 27.26
C GLU A 46 -16.54 -6.95 25.92
N GLU A 47 -17.50 -7.62 25.30
CA GLU A 47 -18.17 -7.12 24.10
C GLU A 47 -18.76 -5.74 24.42
N PRO A 48 -18.57 -4.73 23.56
CA PRO A 48 -19.11 -3.40 23.79
C PRO A 48 -20.64 -3.48 23.84
N LYS A 49 -21.21 -3.20 25.01
CA LYS A 49 -22.64 -3.12 25.23
C LYS A 49 -23.14 -1.72 24.94
N LEU A 50 -24.27 -1.62 24.26
CA LEU A 50 -24.91 -0.35 23.92
C LEU A 50 -26.21 -0.13 24.71
N ALA A 51 -26.43 1.12 25.16
CA ALA A 51 -27.69 1.50 25.80
C ALA A 51 -28.78 1.75 24.75
N SER A 52 -29.93 1.06 24.86
CA SER A 52 -31.12 1.32 24.04
C SER A 52 -31.82 2.62 24.48
N ALA A 53 -32.78 3.11 23.67
CA ALA A 53 -33.60 4.27 24.02
C ALA A 53 -34.46 4.06 25.32
N LEU A 54 -34.66 2.82 25.70
CA LEU A 54 -35.34 2.44 26.97
C LEU A 54 -34.40 2.32 28.17
N GLY A 55 -33.07 2.56 27.95
CA GLY A 55 -32.07 2.45 29.00
C GLY A 55 -31.58 1.03 29.24
N GLU A 56 -31.87 0.08 28.34
CA GLU A 56 -31.33 -1.27 28.36
C GLU A 56 -30.06 -1.33 27.48
N GLU A 57 -29.02 -1.97 28.00
CA GLU A 57 -27.82 -2.29 27.25
C GLU A 57 -28.10 -3.55 26.41
N ILE A 58 -27.86 -3.46 25.11
CA ILE A 58 -28.04 -4.59 24.17
C ILE A 58 -26.71 -4.93 23.48
N PRO A 59 -26.45 -6.22 23.15
CA PRO A 59 -25.33 -6.64 22.36
C PRO A 59 -25.34 -5.99 20.96
N PHE A 60 -24.17 -5.76 20.41
CA PHE A 60 -23.97 -5.10 19.12
C PHE A 60 -24.73 -5.79 17.96
N GLU A 61 -24.79 -7.13 17.98
CA GLU A 61 -25.46 -7.97 16.98
C GLU A 61 -27.00 -7.85 17.02
N GLN A 62 -27.55 -7.30 18.07
CA GLN A 62 -29.00 -7.13 18.25
C GLN A 62 -29.52 -5.78 17.75
N VAL A 63 -28.62 -4.88 17.34
CA VAL A 63 -29.00 -3.56 16.80
C VAL A 63 -29.68 -3.71 15.46
N VAL A 64 -30.89 -3.13 15.33
CA VAL A 64 -31.69 -3.19 14.10
C VAL A 64 -32.05 -1.80 13.58
N ILE A 65 -32.42 -1.73 12.31
CA ILE A 65 -32.82 -0.48 11.65
C ILE A 65 -34.07 0.06 12.36
N GLY A 66 -34.02 1.35 12.76
CA GLY A 66 -35.07 2.05 13.47
C GLY A 66 -34.83 2.17 14.98
N ASP A 67 -33.85 1.48 15.54
CA ASP A 67 -33.47 1.64 16.95
C ASP A 67 -32.99 3.06 17.23
N ILE A 68 -33.35 3.55 18.42
CA ILE A 68 -32.89 4.83 18.94
C ILE A 68 -31.83 4.58 19.98
N ILE A 69 -30.59 5.02 19.69
CA ILE A 69 -29.44 4.78 20.54
C ILE A 69 -28.99 6.11 21.16
N ARG A 70 -28.55 6.06 22.42
CA ARG A 70 -27.84 7.16 23.07
C ARG A 70 -26.37 6.87 23.06
N LEU A 71 -25.58 7.84 22.59
CA LEU A 71 -24.13 7.77 22.50
C LEU A 71 -23.52 8.83 23.42
N ALA A 72 -22.42 8.46 24.05
CA ALA A 72 -21.61 9.31 24.90
C ALA A 72 -20.12 9.26 24.49
N SER A 73 -19.31 10.15 25.06
CA SER A 73 -17.86 10.16 24.82
C SER A 73 -17.22 8.82 25.17
N GLY A 74 -16.47 8.26 24.25
CA GLY A 74 -15.82 6.94 24.33
C GLY A 74 -16.58 5.81 23.64
N ASP A 75 -17.86 6.00 23.30
CA ASP A 75 -18.66 4.96 22.65
C ASP A 75 -18.24 4.73 21.20
N MET A 76 -18.24 3.47 20.81
CA MET A 76 -18.11 3.06 19.40
C MET A 76 -19.51 3.08 18.75
N ILE A 77 -19.61 3.64 17.56
CA ILE A 77 -20.85 3.72 16.79
C ILE A 77 -21.14 2.37 16.14
N PRO A 78 -22.28 1.71 16.49
CA PRO A 78 -22.53 0.31 16.11
C PRO A 78 -23.04 0.11 14.69
N ALA A 79 -23.62 1.14 14.10
CA ALA A 79 -24.32 1.08 12.82
C ALA A 79 -24.28 2.46 12.16
N ASP A 80 -24.64 2.57 10.88
CA ASP A 80 -24.80 3.90 10.30
C ASP A 80 -26.10 4.51 10.85
N CYS A 81 -25.98 5.69 11.45
CA CYS A 81 -27.02 6.35 12.20
C CYS A 81 -27.27 7.76 11.69
N ARG A 82 -28.53 8.22 11.87
CA ARG A 82 -28.92 9.62 11.67
C ARG A 82 -29.00 10.30 13.04
N VAL A 83 -28.31 11.43 13.19
CA VAL A 83 -28.36 12.24 14.40
C VAL A 83 -29.76 12.89 14.54
N LEU A 84 -30.45 12.63 15.64
CA LEU A 84 -31.73 13.21 15.99
C LEU A 84 -31.57 14.42 16.92
N ASP A 85 -30.66 14.28 17.90
CA ASP A 85 -30.29 15.32 18.85
C ASP A 85 -28.82 15.13 19.22
N ALA A 86 -28.06 16.19 19.34
CA ALA A 86 -26.64 16.17 19.65
C ALA A 86 -26.26 17.36 20.53
N LYS A 87 -25.40 17.10 21.50
CA LYS A 87 -24.79 18.12 22.34
C LYS A 87 -23.28 17.96 22.30
N ASP A 88 -22.59 18.91 21.66
CA ASP A 88 -21.13 18.96 21.52
C ASP A 88 -20.54 17.63 20.99
N LEU A 89 -21.22 17.02 20.01
CA LEU A 89 -20.91 15.70 19.49
C LEU A 89 -19.75 15.76 18.49
N PHE A 90 -18.65 15.15 18.83
CA PHE A 90 -17.48 14.97 17.97
C PHE A 90 -17.17 13.51 17.78
N VAL A 91 -16.96 13.13 16.53
CA VAL A 91 -16.70 11.76 16.14
C VAL A 91 -15.34 11.68 15.44
N ASN A 92 -14.54 10.74 15.89
CA ASN A 92 -13.30 10.40 15.22
C ASN A 92 -13.63 9.48 14.05
N GLU A 93 -13.48 10.00 12.84
CA GLU A 93 -13.70 9.28 11.58
C GLU A 93 -12.37 8.90 10.89
N THR A 94 -11.24 8.97 11.59
CA THR A 94 -9.91 8.66 11.03
C THR A 94 -9.87 7.32 10.34
N ALA A 95 -10.55 6.31 10.88
CA ALA A 95 -10.64 4.98 10.28
C ALA A 95 -11.26 5.00 8.88
N LEU A 96 -12.17 5.93 8.59
CA LEU A 96 -12.89 6.03 7.32
C LEU A 96 -12.29 7.06 6.36
N THR A 97 -11.82 8.18 6.89
CA THR A 97 -11.37 9.33 6.09
C THR A 97 -9.85 9.38 5.96
N GLY A 98 -9.12 8.77 6.90
CA GLY A 98 -7.67 8.90 7.05
C GLY A 98 -7.24 10.21 7.71
N GLU A 99 -8.19 11.10 8.01
CA GLU A 99 -7.90 12.39 8.64
C GLU A 99 -7.99 12.27 10.17
N SER A 100 -6.99 12.78 10.87
CA SER A 100 -6.91 12.70 12.33
C SER A 100 -7.77 13.74 13.05
N GLU A 101 -8.41 14.64 12.32
CA GLU A 101 -9.32 15.64 12.89
C GLU A 101 -10.72 15.05 13.10
N SER A 102 -11.26 15.27 14.32
CA SER A 102 -12.63 14.84 14.62
C SER A 102 -13.65 15.74 13.91
N VAL A 103 -14.71 15.11 13.42
CA VAL A 103 -15.78 15.78 12.71
C VAL A 103 -16.93 16.07 13.64
N GLU A 104 -17.40 17.34 13.66
CA GLU A 104 -18.61 17.72 14.38
C GLU A 104 -19.85 17.14 13.71
N LYS A 105 -20.75 16.58 14.53
CA LYS A 105 -22.01 16.01 14.07
C LYS A 105 -23.20 16.71 14.73
N THR A 106 -24.16 17.11 13.91
CA THR A 106 -25.32 17.89 14.32
C THR A 106 -26.64 17.27 13.83
N ALA A 107 -27.73 17.55 14.51
CA ALA A 107 -29.07 17.12 14.10
C ALA A 107 -29.62 17.88 12.85
N GLY A 108 -28.89 18.87 12.36
CA GLY A 108 -29.30 19.76 11.28
C GLY A 108 -29.61 19.07 9.95
N VAL A 109 -30.21 19.80 9.03
CA VAL A 109 -30.42 19.34 7.65
C VAL A 109 -29.22 19.74 6.81
N VAL A 110 -28.52 18.76 6.26
CA VAL A 110 -27.41 19.01 5.34
C VAL A 110 -27.98 19.25 3.94
N HIS A 111 -27.71 20.40 3.38
CA HIS A 111 -28.15 20.76 2.03
C HIS A 111 -27.08 20.40 1.00
N ALA A 112 -27.39 19.44 0.13
CA ALA A 112 -26.52 19.14 -1.00
C ALA A 112 -26.36 20.39 -1.89
N ARG A 113 -25.12 20.74 -2.23
CA ARG A 113 -24.82 21.81 -3.18
C ARG A 113 -25.40 21.45 -4.54
N ARG A 114 -25.97 22.42 -5.25
CA ARG A 114 -26.50 22.21 -6.60
C ARG A 114 -25.55 22.79 -7.63
N ARG A 115 -25.38 22.06 -8.73
CA ARG A 115 -24.69 22.55 -9.92
C ARG A 115 -25.53 23.63 -10.63
N ALA A 116 -24.89 24.37 -11.53
CA ALA A 116 -25.56 25.34 -12.39
C ALA A 116 -26.64 24.69 -13.29
N ASP A 117 -26.55 23.39 -13.55
CA ASP A 117 -27.52 22.59 -14.31
C ASP A 117 -28.66 22.02 -13.44
N GLY A 118 -28.68 22.33 -12.13
CA GLY A 118 -29.70 21.88 -11.19
C GLY A 118 -29.46 20.48 -10.59
N THR A 119 -28.45 19.74 -11.00
CA THR A 119 -28.08 18.46 -10.42
C THR A 119 -27.45 18.64 -9.01
N ARG A 120 -27.63 17.65 -8.10
CA ARG A 120 -27.08 17.71 -6.77
C ARG A 120 -25.65 17.16 -6.79
N TYR A 121 -24.73 17.83 -6.09
CA TYR A 121 -23.43 17.25 -5.76
C TYR A 121 -23.60 16.16 -4.70
N PRO A 122 -22.98 14.99 -4.85
CA PRO A 122 -22.82 14.08 -3.74
C PRO A 122 -21.97 14.77 -2.65
N LEU A 123 -22.36 14.56 -1.40
CA LEU A 123 -21.62 15.08 -0.25
C LEU A 123 -20.47 14.11 0.07
N SER A 124 -19.31 14.62 0.44
CA SER A 124 -18.24 13.82 1.03
C SER A 124 -18.66 13.29 2.41
N LEU A 125 -17.99 12.26 2.92
CA LEU A 125 -18.28 11.70 4.26
C LEU A 125 -18.21 12.77 5.34
N SER A 126 -17.17 13.60 5.33
CA SER A 126 -16.96 14.68 6.28
C SER A 126 -18.00 15.81 6.15
N GLU A 127 -18.62 16.02 4.97
CA GLU A 127 -19.71 16.97 4.77
C GLU A 127 -21.07 16.42 5.26
N CYS A 128 -21.18 15.11 5.52
CA CYS A 128 -22.37 14.49 6.09
C CYS A 128 -22.41 14.70 7.62
N THR A 129 -22.53 15.96 8.06
CA THR A 129 -22.50 16.31 9.49
C THR A 129 -23.67 15.76 10.31
N ASN A 130 -24.69 15.22 9.66
CA ASN A 130 -25.87 14.65 10.30
C ASN A 130 -25.94 13.11 10.26
N LEU A 131 -24.89 12.46 9.79
CA LEU A 131 -24.76 11.01 9.77
C LEU A 131 -23.55 10.59 10.62
N LEU A 132 -23.72 9.47 11.29
CA LEU A 132 -22.66 8.75 11.99
C LEU A 132 -22.44 7.41 11.27
N PHE A 133 -21.20 6.98 11.19
CA PHE A 133 -20.82 5.78 10.46
C PHE A 133 -20.35 4.69 11.43
N ALA A 134 -20.71 3.44 11.15
CA ALA A 134 -20.31 2.28 11.93
C ALA A 134 -18.77 2.21 12.06
N GLY A 135 -18.29 1.78 13.24
CA GLY A 135 -16.86 1.61 13.52
C GLY A 135 -16.09 2.91 13.79
N THR A 136 -16.75 4.06 13.82
CA THR A 136 -16.19 5.33 14.29
C THR A 136 -16.45 5.51 15.79
N THR A 137 -15.71 6.40 16.46
CA THR A 137 -15.83 6.58 17.91
C THR A 137 -16.22 8.00 18.28
N VAL A 138 -17.10 8.12 19.27
CA VAL A 138 -17.47 9.41 19.86
C VAL A 138 -16.31 9.94 20.69
N GLN A 139 -15.69 11.02 20.25
CA GLN A 139 -14.56 11.63 20.97
C GLN A 139 -15.02 12.53 22.12
N SER A 140 -16.07 13.31 21.89
CA SER A 140 -16.67 14.17 22.95
C SER A 140 -18.15 14.38 22.69
N GLY A 141 -18.87 14.85 23.73
CA GLY A 141 -20.29 15.15 23.69
C GLY A 141 -21.18 13.94 23.85
N SER A 142 -22.45 14.11 23.50
CA SER A 142 -23.47 13.07 23.55
C SER A 142 -24.50 13.27 22.43
N ALA A 143 -25.12 12.17 22.01
CA ALA A 143 -26.15 12.20 20.97
C ALA A 143 -27.28 11.19 21.21
N THR A 144 -28.44 11.49 20.67
CA THR A 144 -29.51 10.54 20.42
C THR A 144 -29.61 10.34 18.92
N VAL A 145 -29.51 9.10 18.47
CA VAL A 145 -29.41 8.77 17.05
C VAL A 145 -30.40 7.67 16.67
N VAL A 146 -30.83 7.62 15.42
CA VAL A 146 -31.63 6.51 14.89
C VAL A 146 -30.79 5.71 13.90
N VAL A 147 -30.83 4.38 14.04
CA VAL A 147 -30.12 3.45 13.15
C VAL A 147 -30.80 3.44 11.78
N ILE A 148 -30.05 3.68 10.72
CA ILE A 148 -30.54 3.69 9.34
C ILE A 148 -30.08 2.50 8.52
N THR A 149 -28.88 1.97 8.79
CA THR A 149 -28.36 0.74 8.16
C THR A 149 -27.50 -0.05 9.14
N THR A 150 -27.49 -1.38 8.98
CA THR A 150 -26.75 -2.30 9.86
C THR A 150 -25.97 -3.35 9.05
N GLY A 151 -24.95 -3.93 9.66
CA GLY A 151 -24.16 -5.04 9.11
C GLY A 151 -23.49 -4.70 7.79
N ASN A 152 -23.53 -5.61 6.81
CA ASN A 152 -22.89 -5.45 5.49
C ASN A 152 -23.43 -4.28 4.65
N LYS A 153 -24.57 -3.69 5.03
CA LYS A 153 -25.13 -2.52 4.35
C LYS A 153 -24.64 -1.19 4.88
N THR A 154 -23.93 -1.18 6.01
CA THR A 154 -23.26 0.02 6.50
C THR A 154 -22.15 0.43 5.54
N TYR A 155 -21.70 1.68 5.65
CA TYR A 155 -20.58 2.14 4.82
C TYR A 155 -19.33 1.26 4.98
N VAL A 156 -18.96 0.94 6.22
CA VAL A 156 -17.84 0.02 6.53
C VAL A 156 -18.14 -1.40 6.04
N GLY A 157 -19.36 -1.88 6.21
CA GLY A 157 -19.78 -3.20 5.72
C GLY A 157 -19.64 -3.32 4.20
N THR A 158 -20.03 -2.29 3.46
CA THR A 158 -19.86 -2.23 1.99
C THR A 158 -18.37 -2.27 1.61
N MET A 159 -17.51 -1.55 2.33
CA MET A 159 -16.05 -1.63 2.14
C MET A 159 -15.53 -3.04 2.45
N SER A 160 -15.98 -3.64 3.55
CA SER A 160 -15.59 -5.01 3.94
C SER A 160 -16.02 -6.05 2.90
N GLU A 161 -17.20 -5.93 2.31
CA GLU A 161 -17.65 -6.80 1.23
C GLU A 161 -16.78 -6.68 -0.03
N LEU A 162 -16.37 -5.46 -0.38
CA LEU A 162 -15.39 -5.24 -1.47
C LEU A 162 -14.04 -5.87 -1.16
N LEU A 163 -13.60 -5.85 0.11
CA LEU A 163 -12.35 -6.47 0.54
C LEU A 163 -12.42 -8.01 0.53
N GLN A 164 -13.60 -8.62 0.64
CA GLN A 164 -13.80 -10.07 0.55
C GLN A 164 -13.89 -10.58 -0.88
N GLN A 165 -14.13 -9.72 -1.86
CA GLN A 165 -14.10 -10.13 -3.25
C GLN A 165 -12.70 -10.61 -3.63
N PRO A 166 -12.55 -11.69 -4.40
CA PRO A 166 -11.25 -12.12 -4.89
C PRO A 166 -10.63 -11.00 -5.70
N SER A 167 -9.37 -10.73 -5.47
CA SER A 167 -8.60 -9.76 -6.26
C SER A 167 -8.71 -10.13 -7.74
N GLY A 168 -8.96 -9.14 -8.60
CA GLY A 168 -8.99 -9.35 -10.05
C GLY A 168 -7.69 -9.95 -10.57
N GLU A 169 -7.71 -10.50 -11.79
CA GLU A 169 -6.49 -10.98 -12.45
C GLU A 169 -5.44 -9.87 -12.51
N THR A 170 -4.21 -10.21 -12.14
CA THR A 170 -3.09 -9.29 -12.18
C THR A 170 -2.42 -9.31 -13.55
N SER A 171 -1.63 -8.28 -13.87
CA SER A 171 -0.81 -8.24 -15.10
C SER A 171 0.13 -9.44 -15.23
N PHE A 172 0.55 -10.03 -14.10
CA PHE A 172 1.32 -11.28 -14.09
C PHE A 172 0.49 -12.48 -14.58
N ASP A 173 -0.75 -12.63 -14.08
CA ASP A 173 -1.62 -13.75 -14.47
C ASP A 173 -1.97 -13.71 -15.96
N GLU A 174 -2.29 -12.54 -16.48
CA GLU A 174 -2.56 -12.32 -17.91
C GLU A 174 -1.33 -12.62 -18.77
N GLY A 175 -0.14 -12.19 -18.32
CA GLY A 175 1.12 -12.45 -18.98
C GLY A 175 1.43 -13.94 -19.06
N LEU A 176 1.29 -14.68 -17.97
CA LEU A 176 1.53 -16.13 -17.91
C LEU A 176 0.54 -16.91 -18.80
N LYS A 177 -0.74 -16.52 -18.82
CA LYS A 177 -1.74 -17.09 -19.74
C LYS A 177 -1.37 -16.83 -21.21
N SER A 178 -0.90 -15.64 -21.52
CA SER A 178 -0.48 -15.27 -22.89
C SER A 178 0.71 -16.11 -23.37
N VAL A 179 1.72 -16.30 -22.51
CA VAL A 179 2.88 -17.17 -22.80
C VAL A 179 2.44 -18.62 -23.02
N SER A 180 1.61 -19.13 -22.12
CA SER A 180 1.08 -20.49 -22.21
C SER A 180 0.31 -20.69 -23.53
N LYS A 181 -0.50 -19.72 -23.96
CA LYS A 181 -1.23 -19.76 -25.22
C LYS A 181 -0.29 -19.81 -26.43
N VAL A 182 0.79 -19.07 -26.43
CA VAL A 182 1.82 -19.11 -27.51
C VAL A 182 2.43 -20.50 -27.59
N LEU A 183 2.88 -21.08 -26.47
CA LEU A 183 3.50 -22.41 -26.44
C LEU A 183 2.55 -23.52 -26.87
N VAL A 184 1.30 -23.49 -26.42
CA VAL A 184 0.26 -24.47 -26.84
C VAL A 184 -0.06 -24.30 -28.33
N SER A 185 -0.18 -23.09 -28.83
CA SER A 185 -0.42 -22.83 -30.26
C SER A 185 0.73 -23.37 -31.14
N PHE A 186 1.97 -23.16 -30.68
CA PHE A 186 3.15 -23.72 -31.34
C PHE A 186 3.12 -25.26 -31.36
N MET A 187 2.82 -25.91 -30.24
CA MET A 187 2.68 -27.36 -30.17
C MET A 187 1.61 -27.90 -31.15
N LEU A 188 0.43 -27.26 -31.17
CA LEU A 188 -0.68 -27.65 -32.07
C LEU A 188 -0.33 -27.51 -33.57
N ILE A 189 0.62 -26.65 -33.94
CA ILE A 189 1.07 -26.49 -35.31
C ILE A 189 2.18 -27.49 -35.62
N MET A 190 3.18 -27.61 -34.75
CA MET A 190 4.39 -28.40 -35.05
C MET A 190 4.19 -29.90 -34.97
N CYS A 191 3.39 -30.39 -34.01
CA CYS A 191 3.16 -31.84 -33.85
C CYS A 191 2.51 -32.48 -35.07
N PRO A 192 1.45 -31.95 -35.69
CA PRO A 192 0.92 -32.45 -36.94
C PRO A 192 1.95 -32.40 -38.09
N ILE A 193 2.74 -31.34 -38.21
CA ILE A 193 3.78 -31.23 -39.22
C ILE A 193 4.78 -32.38 -39.08
N VAL A 194 5.29 -32.61 -37.86
CA VAL A 194 6.22 -33.71 -37.58
C VAL A 194 5.61 -35.07 -37.84
N PHE A 195 4.34 -35.28 -37.44
CA PHE A 195 3.61 -36.52 -37.67
C PHE A 195 3.47 -36.84 -39.15
N PHE A 196 2.94 -35.92 -39.95
CA PHE A 196 2.74 -36.12 -41.35
C PHE A 196 4.07 -36.22 -42.12
N ALA A 197 5.05 -35.38 -41.80
CA ALA A 197 6.36 -35.46 -42.43
C ALA A 197 7.02 -36.84 -42.28
N ASN A 198 7.05 -37.34 -41.04
CA ASN A 198 7.66 -38.67 -40.82
C ASN A 198 6.78 -39.81 -41.35
N GLY A 199 5.45 -39.74 -41.22
CA GLY A 199 4.54 -40.76 -41.79
C GLY A 199 4.66 -40.91 -43.27
N PHE A 200 4.72 -39.80 -44.05
CA PHE A 200 4.89 -39.84 -45.52
C PHE A 200 6.31 -40.20 -45.97
N LEU A 201 7.36 -39.71 -45.25
CA LEU A 201 8.74 -39.97 -45.66
C LEU A 201 9.22 -41.37 -45.28
N LYS A 202 8.75 -41.93 -44.16
CA LYS A 202 9.24 -43.22 -43.65
C LYS A 202 8.25 -44.38 -43.78
N GLY A 203 6.99 -44.08 -44.02
CA GLY A 203 5.94 -45.10 -44.26
C GLY A 203 5.44 -45.81 -43.01
N ASP A 204 6.01 -45.53 -41.83
CA ASP A 204 5.55 -46.07 -40.54
C ASP A 204 4.79 -45.04 -39.75
N TRP A 205 3.46 -45.16 -39.79
CA TRP A 205 2.57 -44.21 -39.15
C TRP A 205 2.51 -44.37 -37.63
N PHE A 206 2.77 -45.60 -37.13
CA PHE A 206 2.75 -45.81 -35.67
C PHE A 206 3.96 -45.20 -35.02
N ASP A 207 5.16 -45.42 -35.56
CA ASP A 207 6.37 -44.80 -35.06
C ASP A 207 6.34 -43.28 -35.23
N ALA A 208 5.79 -42.76 -36.36
CA ALA A 208 5.57 -41.35 -36.57
C ALA A 208 4.64 -40.72 -35.52
N LEU A 209 3.59 -41.45 -35.06
CA LEU A 209 2.69 -41.01 -34.02
C LEU A 209 3.41 -40.96 -32.67
N LEU A 210 4.09 -42.03 -32.28
CA LEU A 210 4.85 -42.10 -31.01
C LEU A 210 5.89 -41.00 -30.95
N PHE A 211 6.59 -40.78 -32.09
CA PHE A 211 7.58 -39.71 -32.17
C PHE A 211 6.95 -38.33 -32.06
N SER A 212 5.85 -38.06 -32.76
CA SER A 212 5.13 -36.77 -32.65
C SER A 212 4.62 -36.49 -31.24
N VAL A 213 4.10 -37.53 -30.53
CA VAL A 213 3.72 -37.40 -29.12
C VAL A 213 4.93 -37.11 -28.24
N SER A 214 6.07 -37.78 -28.47
CA SER A 214 7.32 -37.48 -27.75
C SER A 214 7.83 -36.06 -27.98
N VAL A 215 7.71 -35.55 -29.19
CA VAL A 215 7.98 -34.15 -29.51
C VAL A 215 7.03 -33.20 -28.79
N ALA A 216 5.74 -33.52 -28.72
CA ALA A 216 4.75 -32.72 -28.01
C ALA A 216 5.10 -32.61 -26.51
N VAL A 217 5.48 -33.73 -25.88
CA VAL A 217 5.94 -33.76 -24.49
C VAL A 217 7.22 -32.94 -24.30
N GLY A 218 8.16 -33.04 -25.24
CA GLY A 218 9.43 -32.28 -25.20
C GLY A 218 9.26 -30.77 -25.40
N ILE A 219 8.26 -30.32 -26.18
CA ILE A 219 7.96 -28.90 -26.37
C ILE A 219 7.34 -28.29 -25.08
N THR A 220 6.62 -29.06 -24.31
CA THR A 220 5.93 -28.57 -23.11
C THR A 220 6.94 -28.22 -22.04
N PRO A 221 6.98 -26.97 -21.55
CA PRO A 221 7.94 -26.55 -20.52
C PRO A 221 7.51 -27.06 -19.13
N GLN A 222 7.73 -28.33 -18.86
CA GLN A 222 7.25 -29.04 -17.66
C GLN A 222 7.75 -28.41 -16.37
N MET A 223 8.94 -27.78 -16.39
CA MET A 223 9.56 -27.16 -15.21
C MET A 223 9.25 -25.66 -15.06
N LEU A 224 8.42 -25.07 -15.94
CA LEU A 224 8.06 -23.66 -15.84
C LEU A 224 7.49 -23.30 -14.45
N PRO A 225 6.52 -24.03 -13.88
CA PRO A 225 6.02 -23.71 -12.55
C PRO A 225 7.12 -23.80 -11.47
N VAL A 226 7.98 -24.80 -11.52
CA VAL A 226 9.06 -25.01 -10.53
C VAL A 226 10.11 -23.90 -10.59
N ILE A 227 10.54 -23.52 -11.80
CA ILE A 227 11.53 -22.44 -11.95
C ILE A 227 10.94 -21.09 -11.56
N VAL A 228 9.69 -20.79 -11.96
CA VAL A 228 8.99 -19.56 -11.56
C VAL A 228 8.89 -19.50 -10.03
N THR A 229 8.42 -20.58 -9.39
CA THR A 229 8.29 -20.64 -7.92
C THR A 229 9.67 -20.49 -7.25
N THR A 230 10.72 -21.08 -7.80
CA THR A 230 12.09 -20.95 -7.27
C THR A 230 12.60 -19.51 -7.41
N CYS A 231 12.37 -18.85 -8.55
CA CYS A 231 12.71 -17.43 -8.75
C CYS A 231 11.99 -16.56 -7.73
N LEU A 232 10.66 -16.76 -7.55
CA LEU A 232 9.85 -16.00 -6.60
C LEU A 232 10.30 -16.24 -5.15
N SER A 233 10.55 -17.49 -4.76
CA SER A 233 11.02 -17.84 -3.41
C SER A 233 12.38 -17.20 -3.11
N ARG A 234 13.31 -17.22 -4.06
CA ARG A 234 14.60 -16.56 -3.92
C ARG A 234 14.45 -15.05 -3.85
N GLY A 235 13.65 -14.45 -4.76
CA GLY A 235 13.36 -13.01 -4.76
C GLY A 235 12.78 -12.56 -3.42
N GLY A 236 11.75 -13.27 -2.91
CA GLY A 236 11.17 -13.00 -1.59
C GLY A 236 12.19 -13.11 -0.45
N THR A 237 13.09 -14.11 -0.51
CA THR A 237 14.18 -14.25 0.49
C THR A 237 15.18 -13.08 0.45
N GLN A 238 15.48 -12.55 -0.74
CA GLN A 238 16.38 -11.39 -0.88
C GLN A 238 15.67 -10.10 -0.43
N MET A 239 14.40 -9.94 -0.79
CA MET A 239 13.57 -8.83 -0.34
C MET A 239 13.44 -8.79 1.19
N ALA A 240 13.25 -9.95 1.84
CA ALA A 240 13.17 -10.04 3.30
C ALA A 240 14.46 -9.58 4.01
N LYS A 241 15.62 -9.76 3.39
CA LYS A 241 16.91 -9.22 3.91
C LYS A 241 17.03 -7.70 3.78
N GLN A 242 16.15 -7.08 3.01
CA GLN A 242 16.09 -5.65 2.76
C GLN A 242 14.80 -5.05 3.34
N ASP A 243 14.27 -5.65 4.41
CA ASP A 243 13.09 -5.19 5.15
C ASP A 243 11.78 -5.16 4.32
N VAL A 244 11.69 -5.99 3.27
CA VAL A 244 10.49 -6.15 2.43
C VAL A 244 9.91 -7.54 2.61
N ILE A 245 8.79 -7.67 3.29
CA ILE A 245 8.08 -8.93 3.50
C ILE A 245 7.02 -9.15 2.43
N VAL A 246 7.11 -10.27 1.75
CA VAL A 246 6.18 -10.65 0.68
C VAL A 246 5.16 -11.64 1.21
N LYS A 247 3.89 -11.27 1.25
CA LYS A 247 2.77 -12.16 1.60
C LYS A 247 2.31 -12.97 0.40
N ASN A 248 2.20 -12.30 -0.76
CA ASN A 248 1.80 -12.91 -2.01
C ASN A 248 3.00 -12.98 -2.97
N PRO A 249 3.58 -14.16 -3.23
CA PRO A 249 4.75 -14.28 -4.10
C PRO A 249 4.54 -13.73 -5.53
N ALA A 250 3.32 -13.80 -6.08
CA ALA A 250 3.01 -13.26 -7.41
C ALA A 250 3.23 -11.73 -7.47
N ALA A 251 3.03 -11.02 -6.36
CA ALA A 251 3.25 -9.58 -6.27
C ALA A 251 4.71 -9.17 -6.53
N ILE A 252 5.69 -10.05 -6.34
CA ILE A 252 7.10 -9.77 -6.67
C ILE A 252 7.26 -9.39 -8.15
N GLN A 253 6.53 -10.10 -9.01
CA GLN A 253 6.58 -9.87 -10.47
C GLN A 253 5.92 -8.54 -10.83
N ASN A 254 4.75 -8.27 -10.24
CA ASN A 254 4.03 -7.02 -10.45
C ASN A 254 4.84 -5.83 -9.92
N LEU A 255 5.50 -5.97 -8.76
CA LEU A 255 6.39 -4.93 -8.21
C LEU A 255 7.55 -4.61 -9.18
N GLY A 256 8.14 -5.64 -9.81
CA GLY A 256 9.16 -5.46 -10.82
C GLY A 256 8.65 -4.81 -12.12
N ALA A 257 7.41 -5.07 -12.49
CA ALA A 257 6.75 -4.52 -13.66
C ALA A 257 6.15 -3.11 -13.43
N MET A 258 6.00 -2.70 -12.16
CA MET A 258 5.36 -1.45 -11.77
C MET A 258 5.98 -0.23 -12.46
N ASP A 259 5.13 0.57 -13.09
CA ASP A 259 5.45 1.83 -13.75
C ASP A 259 4.77 3.04 -13.10
N ILE A 260 3.69 2.81 -12.32
CA ILE A 260 3.04 3.85 -11.50
C ILE A 260 2.96 3.39 -10.05
N LEU A 261 3.43 4.23 -9.15
CA LEU A 261 3.22 4.11 -7.71
C LEU A 261 2.21 5.17 -7.27
N CYS A 262 1.03 4.74 -6.85
CA CYS A 262 0.09 5.57 -6.13
C CYS A 262 0.39 5.48 -4.64
N THR A 263 0.46 6.60 -3.94
CA THR A 263 0.77 6.64 -2.51
C THR A 263 -0.12 7.64 -1.79
N ASP A 264 -0.53 7.31 -0.56
CA ASP A 264 -1.10 8.33 0.30
C ASP A 264 0.00 9.33 0.72
N LYS A 265 -0.41 10.56 1.06
CA LYS A 265 0.49 11.60 1.55
C LYS A 265 0.88 11.34 3.00
N THR A 266 -0.15 11.20 3.87
CA THR A 266 -0.02 11.19 5.33
C THR A 266 0.64 9.90 5.78
N GLY A 267 1.66 10.03 6.62
CA GLY A 267 2.38 8.87 7.15
C GLY A 267 3.27 8.14 6.14
N THR A 268 3.05 8.28 4.84
CA THR A 268 3.86 7.63 3.79
C THR A 268 4.95 8.56 3.26
N ILE A 269 4.57 9.70 2.70
CA ILE A 269 5.51 10.75 2.22
C ILE A 269 5.91 11.66 3.39
N THR A 270 4.97 11.99 4.29
CA THR A 270 5.21 12.81 5.47
C THR A 270 5.53 11.97 6.69
N ALA A 271 6.22 12.55 7.65
CA ALA A 271 6.37 11.97 8.98
C ALA A 271 5.01 11.99 9.71
N ASP A 272 4.81 11.06 10.67
CA ASP A 272 3.61 11.01 11.50
C ASP A 272 3.67 12.06 12.64
N GLU A 273 4.38 13.16 12.41
CA GLU A 273 4.57 14.26 13.36
C GLU A 273 4.14 15.57 12.73
N VAL A 274 3.48 16.41 13.54
CA VAL A 274 3.28 17.82 13.23
C VAL A 274 4.41 18.60 13.91
N VAL A 275 5.06 19.50 13.20
CA VAL A 275 6.14 20.34 13.74
C VAL A 275 5.67 21.81 13.77
N LEU A 276 5.91 22.49 14.90
CA LEU A 276 5.74 23.93 14.98
C LEU A 276 6.95 24.59 14.29
N GLU A 277 6.72 25.16 13.11
CA GLU A 277 7.77 25.76 12.28
C GLU A 277 7.99 27.22 12.65
N ARG A 278 6.91 27.95 12.99
CA ARG A 278 6.97 29.38 13.28
C ARG A 278 5.99 29.78 14.38
N HIS A 279 6.41 30.74 15.20
CA HIS A 279 5.59 31.43 16.20
C HIS A 279 5.71 32.94 16.01
N LEU A 280 4.74 33.53 15.31
CA LEU A 280 4.81 34.86 14.74
C LEU A 280 3.91 35.86 15.48
N ASN A 281 4.41 37.09 15.71
CA ASN A 281 3.58 38.19 16.12
C ASN A 281 2.76 38.75 14.93
N ILE A 282 1.97 39.76 15.15
CA ILE A 282 1.13 40.36 14.09
C ILE A 282 1.89 41.06 12.98
N LEU A 283 3.16 41.41 13.22
CA LEU A 283 4.10 41.98 12.22
C LEU A 283 4.77 40.85 11.40
N SER A 284 4.45 39.60 11.67
CA SER A 284 5.05 38.40 11.06
C SER A 284 6.54 38.20 11.45
N GLU A 285 6.92 38.63 12.63
CA GLU A 285 8.23 38.44 13.23
C GLU A 285 8.14 37.34 14.29
N GLU A 286 9.23 36.56 14.46
CA GLU A 286 9.32 35.53 15.50
C GLU A 286 9.22 36.16 16.89
N ASP A 287 8.31 35.63 17.72
CA ASP A 287 8.07 36.17 19.06
C ASP A 287 7.87 35.06 20.09
N PRO A 288 8.81 34.83 21.02
CA PRO A 288 8.71 33.83 22.07
C PRO A 288 7.48 34.00 22.98
N ARG A 289 6.86 35.19 23.03
CA ARG A 289 5.63 35.44 23.80
C ARG A 289 4.44 34.65 23.23
N VAL A 290 4.34 34.53 21.90
CA VAL A 290 3.31 33.74 21.24
C VAL A 290 3.43 32.27 21.65
N LEU A 291 4.68 31.73 21.58
CA LEU A 291 4.98 30.36 21.99
C LEU A 291 4.68 30.12 23.47
N ARG A 292 5.05 31.07 24.36
CA ARG A 292 4.76 30.97 25.78
C ARG A 292 3.26 30.89 26.07
N HIS A 293 2.43 31.71 25.42
CA HIS A 293 0.98 31.68 25.61
C HIS A 293 0.39 30.38 25.08
N ALA A 294 0.83 29.93 23.92
CA ALA A 294 0.41 28.65 23.36
C ALA A 294 0.81 27.47 24.26
N TYR A 295 2.00 27.48 24.85
CA TYR A 295 2.45 26.48 25.81
C TYR A 295 1.52 26.44 27.03
N LEU A 296 1.23 27.58 27.66
CA LEU A 296 0.34 27.62 28.83
C LEU A 296 -1.05 27.06 28.49
N ASN A 297 -1.59 27.39 27.33
CA ASN A 297 -2.86 26.84 26.89
C ASN A 297 -2.78 25.31 26.70
N SER A 298 -1.79 24.82 25.93
CA SER A 298 -1.63 23.38 25.64
C SER A 298 -1.21 22.54 26.86
N TYR A 299 -0.50 23.12 27.81
CA TYR A 299 -0.04 22.42 29.01
C TYR A 299 -1.15 22.24 30.04
N PHE A 300 -1.97 23.27 30.26
CA PHE A 300 -3.00 23.30 31.32
C PHE A 300 -4.37 22.80 30.87
N GLN A 301 -4.60 22.55 29.58
CA GLN A 301 -5.84 21.92 29.12
C GLN A 301 -5.99 20.50 29.67
N THR A 302 -7.23 20.09 29.97
CA THR A 302 -7.55 18.75 30.51
C THR A 302 -7.99 17.75 29.44
N GLY A 303 -8.27 18.18 28.22
CA GLY A 303 -8.66 17.31 27.12
C GLY A 303 -7.53 16.45 26.55
N LEU A 304 -7.85 15.60 25.58
CA LEU A 304 -6.84 14.85 24.81
C LEU A 304 -5.92 15.82 24.05
N ARG A 305 -4.64 15.76 24.37
CA ARG A 305 -3.62 16.53 23.66
C ARG A 305 -3.49 16.00 22.23
N ASN A 306 -3.87 16.80 21.26
CA ASN A 306 -3.72 16.50 19.84
C ASN A 306 -2.27 16.67 19.38
N LEU A 307 -1.99 16.38 18.09
CA LEU A 307 -0.64 16.51 17.51
C LEU A 307 -0.11 17.95 17.57
N ILE A 308 -0.99 18.96 17.42
CA ILE A 308 -0.66 20.38 17.52
C ILE A 308 -0.19 20.72 18.94
N ASP A 309 -0.88 20.22 19.97
CA ASP A 309 -0.50 20.43 21.37
C ASP A 309 0.85 19.79 21.70
N LYS A 310 1.08 18.57 21.19
CA LYS A 310 2.36 17.88 21.36
C LYS A 310 3.50 18.65 20.69
N ALA A 311 3.26 19.21 19.50
CA ALA A 311 4.23 20.04 18.79
C ALA A 311 4.56 21.33 19.56
N ILE A 312 3.53 22.04 20.07
CA ILE A 312 3.73 23.24 20.91
C ILE A 312 4.56 22.91 22.13
N ILE A 313 4.21 21.84 22.87
CA ILE A 313 4.93 21.46 24.10
C ILE A 313 6.38 21.06 23.78
N LYS A 314 6.62 20.30 22.69
CA LYS A 314 7.95 19.88 22.24
C LYS A 314 8.84 21.10 21.96
N THR A 315 8.40 21.98 21.05
CA THR A 315 9.16 23.20 20.70
C THR A 315 9.35 24.12 21.92
N SER A 316 8.32 24.25 22.77
CA SER A 316 8.46 25.07 23.98
C SER A 316 9.49 24.52 24.96
N ASN A 317 9.64 23.22 25.10
CA ASN A 317 10.66 22.61 25.96
C ASN A 317 12.08 22.90 25.46
N ASP A 318 12.26 23.05 24.15
CA ASP A 318 13.55 23.34 23.53
C ASP A 318 13.92 24.84 23.62
N GLU A 319 12.92 25.73 23.53
CA GLU A 319 13.15 27.17 23.40
C GLU A 319 12.83 27.97 24.66
N LEU A 320 12.03 27.47 25.57
CA LEU A 320 11.57 28.20 26.76
C LEU A 320 11.89 27.46 28.07
N PRO A 321 12.03 28.20 29.19
CA PRO A 321 12.23 27.61 30.50
C PRO A 321 10.91 27.06 31.06
N THR A 322 10.37 26.02 30.43
CA THR A 322 9.04 25.45 30.71
C THR A 322 8.87 24.95 32.14
N ASN A 323 9.96 24.46 32.78
CA ASN A 323 9.95 24.05 34.18
C ASN A 323 9.62 25.22 35.14
N LEU A 324 9.98 26.43 34.79
CA LEU A 324 9.61 27.61 35.58
C LEU A 324 8.18 28.05 35.27
N LEU A 325 7.75 27.97 34.02
CA LEU A 325 6.41 28.36 33.64
C LEU A 325 5.33 27.45 34.29
N SER A 326 5.57 26.16 34.38
CA SER A 326 4.65 25.21 35.03
C SER A 326 4.50 25.45 36.55
N ILE A 327 5.50 26.05 37.19
CA ILE A 327 5.48 26.40 38.63
C ILE A 327 4.91 27.82 38.85
N GLU A 328 5.15 28.74 37.93
CA GLU A 328 4.70 30.12 38.02
C GLU A 328 3.23 30.33 37.73
N TYR A 329 2.58 29.38 37.07
CA TYR A 329 1.17 29.44 36.72
C TYR A 329 0.41 28.26 37.31
N GLU A 330 -0.83 28.51 37.76
CA GLU A 330 -1.80 27.50 38.17
C GLU A 330 -3.05 27.58 37.30
N LYS A 331 -3.64 26.46 36.96
CA LYS A 331 -4.93 26.39 36.26
C LYS A 331 -6.05 26.81 37.18
N ILE A 332 -6.92 27.69 36.71
CA ILE A 332 -8.14 28.12 37.41
C ILE A 332 -9.35 27.47 36.76
N ASP A 333 -9.47 27.53 35.44
CA ASP A 333 -10.60 27.02 34.68
C ASP A 333 -10.24 26.80 33.23
N GLU A 334 -11.15 26.24 32.41
CA GLU A 334 -11.02 26.13 30.96
C GLU A 334 -12.39 26.26 30.27
N VAL A 335 -12.38 26.81 29.07
CA VAL A 335 -13.48 26.71 28.11
C VAL A 335 -13.03 25.70 27.06
N PRO A 336 -13.58 24.47 27.06
CA PRO A 336 -13.13 23.40 26.19
C PRO A 336 -13.21 23.79 24.71
N PHE A 337 -12.48 23.06 23.88
CA PHE A 337 -12.54 23.26 22.43
C PHE A 337 -13.94 22.94 21.91
N ASP A 338 -14.43 23.78 21.04
CA ASP A 338 -15.71 23.63 20.37
C ASP A 338 -15.52 23.98 18.89
N PHE A 339 -16.04 23.15 18.04
CA PHE A 339 -15.79 23.24 16.59
C PHE A 339 -16.67 24.27 15.89
N GLU A 340 -17.78 24.68 16.46
CA GLU A 340 -18.53 25.84 15.96
C GLU A 340 -17.72 27.11 16.18
N ARG A 341 -17.13 27.23 17.37
CA ARG A 341 -16.25 28.34 17.76
C ARG A 341 -14.81 28.16 17.26
N ARG A 342 -14.36 26.94 16.94
CA ARG A 342 -13.01 26.54 16.48
C ARG A 342 -11.88 27.13 17.33
N ARG A 343 -12.12 27.26 18.64
CA ARG A 343 -11.16 27.78 19.61
C ARG A 343 -11.38 27.19 21.00
N MET A 344 -10.37 27.24 21.79
CA MET A 344 -10.40 26.82 23.20
C MET A 344 -9.66 27.82 24.07
N SER A 345 -10.06 27.93 25.32
CA SER A 345 -9.45 28.85 26.27
C SER A 345 -9.07 28.13 27.55
N VAL A 346 -7.90 28.48 28.09
CA VAL A 346 -7.48 28.06 29.43
C VAL A 346 -7.27 29.31 30.28
N VAL A 347 -7.81 29.27 31.50
CA VAL A 347 -7.64 30.35 32.46
C VAL A 347 -6.58 29.95 33.46
N VAL A 348 -5.51 30.74 33.52
CA VAL A 348 -4.38 30.50 34.41
C VAL A 348 -4.12 31.70 35.27
N ARG A 349 -3.66 31.48 36.51
CA ARG A 349 -3.26 32.51 37.47
C ARG A 349 -1.70 32.49 37.59
N ASN A 350 -1.07 33.65 37.49
CA ASN A 350 0.34 33.77 37.82
C ASN A 350 0.47 33.85 39.36
N THR A 351 1.16 32.87 39.95
CA THR A 351 1.30 32.73 41.43
C THR A 351 2.11 33.89 42.07
N LYS A 352 2.98 34.54 41.31
CA LYS A 352 3.81 35.65 41.81
C LYS A 352 3.08 37.00 41.77
N THR A 353 2.32 37.26 40.69
CA THR A 353 1.64 38.54 40.50
C THR A 353 0.18 38.51 40.88
N ASN A 354 -0.37 37.31 41.14
CA ASN A 354 -1.78 37.02 41.40
C ASN A 354 -2.74 37.48 40.30
N LYS A 355 -2.20 37.74 39.07
CA LYS A 355 -3.00 38.11 37.89
C LYS A 355 -3.53 36.87 37.16
N THR A 356 -4.75 36.97 36.74
CA THR A 356 -5.42 35.90 35.97
C THR A 356 -5.35 36.23 34.47
N HIS A 357 -5.07 35.22 33.68
CA HIS A 357 -5.01 35.33 32.22
C HIS A 357 -5.88 34.22 31.58
N MET A 358 -6.80 34.61 30.73
CA MET A 358 -7.47 33.71 29.81
C MET A 358 -6.69 33.68 28.51
N ILE A 359 -6.21 32.51 28.12
CA ILE A 359 -5.40 32.31 26.92
C ILE A 359 -6.20 31.42 25.96
N THR A 360 -6.47 31.96 24.77
CA THR A 360 -7.27 31.30 23.73
C THR A 360 -6.39 30.95 22.55
N LYS A 361 -6.53 29.73 22.05
CA LYS A 361 -5.96 29.30 20.77
C LYS A 361 -7.05 28.70 19.87
N GLY A 362 -6.93 28.82 18.56
CA GLY A 362 -7.88 28.29 17.61
C GLY A 362 -7.68 28.76 16.18
N ALA A 363 -8.67 28.49 15.32
CA ALA A 363 -8.66 28.98 13.95
C ALA A 363 -8.48 30.52 13.92
N VAL A 364 -7.57 31.01 13.08
CA VAL A 364 -7.18 32.42 13.10
C VAL A 364 -8.36 33.35 12.90
N GLU A 365 -9.28 33.02 12.01
CA GLU A 365 -10.52 33.79 11.78
C GLU A 365 -11.34 33.94 13.06
N GLU A 366 -11.56 32.84 13.76
CA GLU A 366 -12.38 32.78 14.95
C GLU A 366 -11.72 33.48 16.16
N VAL A 367 -10.40 33.31 16.29
CA VAL A 367 -9.64 34.04 17.30
C VAL A 367 -9.67 35.55 17.00
N LEU A 368 -9.49 35.97 15.74
CA LEU A 368 -9.62 37.35 15.32
C LEU A 368 -11.02 37.91 15.62
N ASN A 369 -12.09 37.14 15.44
CA ASN A 369 -13.45 37.54 15.74
C ASN A 369 -13.67 37.81 17.23
N ALA A 370 -12.96 37.10 18.11
CA ALA A 370 -12.98 37.32 19.56
C ALA A 370 -12.10 38.52 20.00
N CYS A 371 -11.22 39.02 19.12
CA CYS A 371 -10.26 40.09 19.44
C CYS A 371 -10.79 41.47 19.07
N SER A 372 -10.72 42.38 20.04
CA SER A 372 -10.93 43.85 19.86
C SER A 372 -9.60 44.61 19.90
N PHE A 373 -8.56 43.97 20.40
CA PHE A 373 -7.26 44.59 20.61
C PHE A 373 -6.13 43.73 20.03
N VAL A 374 -4.97 44.31 19.96
CA VAL A 374 -3.73 43.69 19.47
C VAL A 374 -2.54 44.12 20.27
N ASP A 375 -1.60 43.22 20.52
CA ASP A 375 -0.31 43.50 21.14
C ASP A 375 0.70 43.91 20.05
N LEU A 376 1.19 45.15 20.13
CA LEU A 376 2.24 45.69 19.28
C LEU A 376 3.42 46.08 20.20
N ASP A 377 4.47 45.29 20.25
CA ASP A 377 5.67 45.54 21.04
C ASP A 377 5.38 45.78 22.54
N SER A 378 4.47 44.97 23.11
CA SER A 378 3.95 45.07 24.48
C SER A 378 3.04 46.29 24.77
N GLU A 379 2.58 47.00 23.72
CA GLU A 379 1.53 48.02 23.80
C GLU A 379 0.21 47.46 23.25
N ILE A 380 -0.83 47.46 24.06
CA ILE A 380 -2.18 47.02 23.66
C ILE A 380 -2.85 48.18 22.89
N LYS A 381 -3.19 47.95 21.61
CA LYS A 381 -3.84 48.91 20.75
C LYS A 381 -5.16 48.31 20.18
N PRO A 382 -6.14 49.15 19.81
CA PRO A 382 -7.33 48.66 19.11
C PRO A 382 -6.96 47.95 17.80
N LEU A 383 -7.56 46.78 17.54
CA LEU A 383 -7.40 46.00 16.30
C LEU A 383 -8.12 46.67 15.13
N THR A 384 -7.37 47.20 14.19
CA THR A 384 -7.93 47.90 13.03
C THR A 384 -8.33 46.88 11.91
N PRO A 385 -9.32 47.24 11.04
CA PRO A 385 -9.67 46.39 9.89
C PRO A 385 -8.48 46.11 8.94
N ALA A 386 -7.57 47.09 8.80
CA ALA A 386 -6.36 46.91 7.98
C ALA A 386 -5.42 45.85 8.56
N GLN A 387 -5.19 45.85 9.88
CA GLN A 387 -4.35 44.86 10.56
C GLN A 387 -4.99 43.47 10.49
N ARG A 388 -6.32 43.38 10.70
CA ARG A 388 -7.06 42.11 10.54
C ARG A 388 -6.85 41.53 9.13
N LYS A 389 -6.98 42.37 8.09
CA LYS A 389 -6.73 41.95 6.72
C LYS A 389 -5.30 41.49 6.49
N ASN A 390 -4.30 42.24 7.00
CA ASN A 390 -2.90 41.87 6.83
C ASN A 390 -2.58 40.51 7.48
N VAL A 391 -3.12 40.22 8.67
CA VAL A 391 -2.97 38.92 9.31
C VAL A 391 -3.58 37.82 8.45
N MET A 392 -4.81 38.01 7.93
CA MET A 392 -5.46 37.03 7.09
C MET A 392 -4.73 36.80 5.76
N ASP A 393 -4.22 37.86 5.12
CA ASP A 393 -3.42 37.75 3.91
C ASP A 393 -2.13 36.93 4.18
N ARG A 394 -1.51 37.14 5.32
CA ARG A 394 -0.31 36.36 5.73
C ARG A 394 -0.65 34.89 6.05
N VAL A 395 -1.74 34.65 6.75
CA VAL A 395 -2.25 33.30 7.01
C VAL A 395 -2.53 32.56 5.70
N TYR A 396 -3.15 33.25 4.74
CA TYR A 396 -3.38 32.69 3.40
C TYR A 396 -2.08 32.30 2.70
N GLN A 397 -1.03 33.14 2.76
CA GLN A 397 0.30 32.83 2.21
C GLN A 397 0.93 31.62 2.90
N LEU A 398 0.89 31.53 4.24
CA LEU A 398 1.42 30.39 4.99
C LEU A 398 0.66 29.09 4.64
N ASN A 399 -0.67 29.18 4.47
CA ASN A 399 -1.45 28.02 4.02
C ASN A 399 -1.07 27.59 2.58
N GLN A 400 -0.75 28.53 1.67
CA GLN A 400 -0.19 28.20 0.36
C GLN A 400 1.22 27.60 0.43
N GLU A 401 2.00 27.93 1.47
CA GLU A 401 3.28 27.30 1.76
C GLU A 401 3.13 25.90 2.39
N GLY A 402 1.89 25.43 2.58
CA GLY A 402 1.56 24.11 3.14
C GLY A 402 1.54 24.04 4.65
N MET A 403 1.46 25.21 5.32
CA MET A 403 1.42 25.27 6.78
C MET A 403 -0.02 25.39 7.28
N ARG A 404 -0.32 24.75 8.42
CA ARG A 404 -1.56 25.00 9.19
C ARG A 404 -1.32 26.12 10.17
N VAL A 405 -2.23 27.08 10.26
CA VAL A 405 -2.04 28.27 11.10
C VAL A 405 -3.07 28.33 12.21
N VAL A 406 -2.61 28.56 13.45
CA VAL A 406 -3.43 28.65 14.68
C VAL A 406 -3.19 30.00 15.32
N GLY A 407 -4.27 30.76 15.60
CA GLY A 407 -4.22 32.04 16.29
C GLY A 407 -4.08 31.90 17.80
N VAL A 408 -3.41 32.85 18.43
CA VAL A 408 -3.22 32.93 19.90
C VAL A 408 -3.62 34.30 20.39
N ALA A 409 -4.53 34.36 21.35
CA ALA A 409 -5.00 35.58 21.99
C ALA A 409 -5.00 35.44 23.52
N GLN A 410 -5.00 36.56 24.22
CA GLN A 410 -5.14 36.60 25.67
C GLN A 410 -6.09 37.67 26.14
N LYS A 411 -6.63 37.50 27.34
CA LYS A 411 -7.34 38.51 28.11
C LYS A 411 -6.85 38.50 29.55
N SER A 412 -6.37 39.65 30.04
CA SER A 412 -5.88 39.81 31.41
C SER A 412 -7.05 40.17 32.33
N ASP A 413 -7.06 39.57 33.52
CA ASP A 413 -8.06 39.76 34.56
C ASP A 413 -9.53 39.67 34.05
N PRO A 414 -9.94 38.56 33.42
CA PRO A 414 -11.22 38.43 32.70
C PRO A 414 -12.44 38.53 33.63
N ARG A 415 -12.50 38.27 34.80
CA ARG A 415 -13.52 38.49 35.87
C ARG A 415 -12.93 38.17 37.24
N GLY A 416 -13.58 38.57 38.32
CA GLY A 416 -13.33 38.02 39.64
C GLY A 416 -13.67 36.51 39.65
N VAL A 417 -13.11 35.77 40.64
CA VAL A 417 -13.22 34.32 40.80
C VAL A 417 -14.64 33.79 40.53
N GLY A 418 -14.77 32.85 39.57
CA GLY A 418 -16.04 32.22 39.18
C GLY A 418 -15.84 31.27 38.00
N GLU A 419 -16.89 30.58 37.60
CA GLU A 419 -16.88 29.74 36.38
C GLU A 419 -16.77 30.63 35.12
N PHE A 420 -15.82 30.32 34.27
CA PHE A 420 -15.60 31.00 32.98
C PHE A 420 -16.35 30.22 31.89
N GLY A 421 -16.97 30.97 30.99
CA GLY A 421 -17.76 30.42 29.88
C GLY A 421 -17.43 31.05 28.55
N VAL A 422 -18.16 30.61 27.54
CA VAL A 422 -18.04 31.10 26.14
C VAL A 422 -18.19 32.62 26.04
N ASP A 423 -19.05 33.21 26.84
CA ASP A 423 -19.28 34.67 26.85
C ASP A 423 -18.06 35.50 27.30
N ASP A 424 -17.11 34.87 27.95
CA ASP A 424 -15.89 35.53 28.42
C ASP A 424 -14.82 35.64 27.30
N GLU A 425 -14.95 34.84 26.22
CA GLU A 425 -14.09 34.85 25.05
C GLU A 425 -14.41 36.03 24.11
N ARG A 426 -14.41 37.24 24.63
CA ARG A 426 -14.64 38.47 23.87
C ARG A 426 -13.71 39.59 24.35
N ASP A 427 -13.51 40.58 23.52
CA ASP A 427 -12.61 41.73 23.77
C ASP A 427 -11.19 41.27 24.13
N MET A 428 -10.69 40.27 23.41
CA MET A 428 -9.36 39.69 23.59
C MET A 428 -8.30 40.53 22.89
N VAL A 429 -7.06 40.31 23.29
CA VAL A 429 -5.86 40.88 22.68
C VAL A 429 -5.20 39.81 21.82
N LEU A 430 -5.11 40.03 20.51
CA LEU A 430 -4.37 39.15 19.63
C LEU A 430 -2.88 39.25 19.94
N ILE A 431 -2.23 38.14 20.28
CA ILE A 431 -0.78 38.08 20.54
C ILE A 431 -0.02 37.73 19.27
N GLY A 432 -0.58 36.77 18.47
CA GLY A 432 0.03 36.30 17.24
C GLY A 432 -0.56 35.00 16.74
N TYR A 433 0.22 34.27 15.97
CA TYR A 433 -0.19 32.99 15.41
C TYR A 433 0.99 32.02 15.27
N LEU A 434 0.66 30.76 15.30
CA LEU A 434 1.57 29.62 15.17
C LEU A 434 1.37 28.98 13.80
N ALA A 435 2.45 28.63 13.12
CA ALA A 435 2.40 27.92 11.84
C ALA A 435 3.04 26.53 11.99
N PHE A 436 2.25 25.52 11.64
CA PHE A 436 2.61 24.11 11.75
C PHE A 436 2.82 23.52 10.36
N LEU A 437 3.75 22.59 10.28
CA LEU A 437 4.06 21.86 9.06
C LEU A 437 3.97 20.36 9.33
N ASP A 438 3.46 19.60 8.34
CA ASP A 438 3.66 18.17 8.25
C ASP A 438 4.97 17.95 7.47
N PRO A 439 6.11 17.68 8.13
CA PRO A 439 7.38 17.60 7.44
C PRO A 439 7.41 16.35 6.54
N PRO A 440 7.87 16.46 5.30
CA PRO A 440 8.19 15.27 4.52
C PRO A 440 9.33 14.52 5.18
N LYS A 441 9.35 13.18 5.04
CA LYS A 441 10.48 12.37 5.48
C LYS A 441 11.75 12.77 4.75
N GLU A 442 12.89 12.77 5.44
CA GLU A 442 14.17 13.14 4.83
C GLU A 442 14.53 12.27 3.62
N SER A 443 14.22 10.98 3.68
CA SER A 443 14.45 10.03 2.61
C SER A 443 13.49 10.15 1.42
N ALA A 444 12.31 10.78 1.59
CA ALA A 444 11.25 10.77 0.58
C ALA A 444 11.70 11.37 -0.75
N ARG A 445 12.44 12.49 -0.71
CA ARG A 445 12.93 13.15 -1.93
C ARG A 445 13.91 12.27 -2.71
N GLU A 446 14.84 11.61 -2.02
CA GLU A 446 15.81 10.71 -2.63
C GLU A 446 15.12 9.47 -3.21
N ALA A 447 14.20 8.88 -2.45
CA ALA A 447 13.43 7.71 -2.86
C ALA A 447 12.60 7.98 -4.13
N ILE A 448 11.88 9.10 -4.16
CA ILE A 448 11.08 9.51 -5.33
C ILE A 448 11.99 9.75 -6.55
N ALA A 449 13.14 10.38 -6.36
CA ALA A 449 14.09 10.59 -7.45
C ALA A 449 14.63 9.26 -8.01
N LYS A 450 14.94 8.28 -7.15
CA LYS A 450 15.38 6.94 -7.56
C LYS A 450 14.29 6.16 -8.27
N LEU A 451 13.05 6.19 -7.76
CA LEU A 451 11.90 5.56 -8.40
C LEU A 451 11.67 6.13 -9.81
N ASN A 452 11.70 7.46 -9.96
CA ASN A 452 11.60 8.11 -11.26
C ASN A 452 12.74 7.74 -12.21
N GLN A 453 13.99 7.65 -11.72
CA GLN A 453 15.15 7.18 -12.53
C GLN A 453 14.95 5.73 -13.00
N ARG A 454 14.23 4.92 -12.25
CA ARG A 454 13.85 3.56 -12.63
C ARG A 454 12.58 3.51 -13.49
N GLY A 455 12.02 4.67 -13.87
CA GLY A 455 10.81 4.74 -14.71
C GLY A 455 9.52 4.44 -13.95
N VAL A 456 9.50 4.58 -12.62
CA VAL A 456 8.29 4.49 -11.79
C VAL A 456 7.79 5.90 -11.51
N GLN A 457 6.65 6.26 -12.06
CA GLN A 457 6.01 7.55 -11.81
C GLN A 457 5.26 7.52 -10.48
N VAL A 458 5.54 8.49 -9.61
CA VAL A 458 4.83 8.60 -8.32
C VAL A 458 3.65 9.55 -8.45
N LYS A 459 2.44 9.08 -8.09
CA LYS A 459 1.20 9.86 -8.02
C LYS A 459 0.69 9.87 -6.59
N VAL A 460 0.24 11.03 -6.12
CA VAL A 460 -0.22 11.22 -4.73
C VAL A 460 -1.73 11.25 -4.69
N LEU A 461 -2.34 10.36 -3.90
CA LEU A 461 -3.78 10.21 -3.70
C LEU A 461 -4.11 10.43 -2.22
N THR A 462 -4.68 11.59 -1.86
CA THR A 462 -4.90 11.96 -0.46
C THR A 462 -6.31 12.48 -0.18
N GLY A 463 -6.80 12.29 1.05
CA GLY A 463 -7.99 12.95 1.58
C GLY A 463 -7.77 14.43 1.93
N ASP A 464 -6.51 14.84 2.07
CA ASP A 464 -6.12 16.19 2.48
C ASP A 464 -6.49 17.30 1.49
N ASN A 465 -6.37 18.54 2.01
CA ASN A 465 -6.54 19.75 1.20
C ASN A 465 -5.48 19.88 0.11
N GLU A 466 -5.89 20.35 -1.05
CA GLU A 466 -5.07 20.54 -2.25
C GLU A 466 -3.82 21.41 -2.03
N GLY A 467 -3.94 22.49 -1.25
CA GLY A 467 -2.81 23.42 -0.99
C GLY A 467 -1.68 22.76 -0.19
N VAL A 468 -2.04 22.05 0.89
CA VAL A 468 -1.07 21.33 1.73
C VAL A 468 -0.42 20.20 0.94
N ALA A 469 -1.22 19.42 0.20
CA ALA A 469 -0.71 18.31 -0.59
C ALA A 469 0.25 18.78 -1.71
N ALA A 470 -0.10 19.85 -2.43
CA ALA A 470 0.76 20.44 -3.46
C ALA A 470 2.09 20.96 -2.90
N ALA A 471 2.07 21.59 -1.71
CA ALA A 471 3.28 22.05 -1.04
C ALA A 471 4.22 20.90 -0.66
N VAL A 472 3.67 19.77 -0.15
CA VAL A 472 4.45 18.57 0.16
C VAL A 472 5.03 17.97 -1.13
N CYS A 473 4.22 17.80 -2.20
CA CYS A 473 4.70 17.31 -3.50
C CYS A 473 5.90 18.12 -4.01
N LYS A 474 5.81 19.43 -3.96
CA LYS A 474 6.91 20.34 -4.37
C LYS A 474 8.18 20.13 -3.54
N LYS A 475 8.07 19.95 -2.22
CA LYS A 475 9.21 19.74 -1.31
C LYS A 475 9.93 18.41 -1.61
N VAL A 476 9.20 17.37 -1.94
CA VAL A 476 9.77 16.04 -2.26
C VAL A 476 10.15 15.87 -3.74
N GLY A 477 9.95 16.91 -4.56
CA GLY A 477 10.37 16.90 -5.96
C GLY A 477 9.38 16.28 -6.94
N ILE A 478 8.11 16.12 -6.54
CA ILE A 478 7.01 15.77 -7.45
C ILE A 478 6.52 17.06 -8.11
N HIS A 479 6.64 17.13 -9.44
CA HIS A 479 6.11 18.24 -10.21
C HIS A 479 4.63 18.02 -10.45
N VAL A 480 3.79 18.95 -10.00
CA VAL A 480 2.33 18.86 -10.14
C VAL A 480 1.92 19.79 -11.28
N ASP A 481 1.69 19.23 -12.46
CA ASP A 481 1.19 19.95 -13.62
C ASP A 481 -0.35 20.04 -13.60
N GLU A 482 -0.99 18.96 -13.17
CA GLU A 482 -2.43 18.84 -13.07
C GLU A 482 -2.85 18.24 -11.73
N LEU A 483 -3.91 18.79 -11.15
CA LEU A 483 -4.52 18.38 -9.89
C LEU A 483 -6.00 18.08 -10.13
N LEU A 484 -6.50 16.97 -9.57
CA LEU A 484 -7.92 16.63 -9.53
C LEU A 484 -8.41 16.55 -8.09
N LEU A 485 -9.62 17.10 -7.87
CA LEU A 485 -10.31 16.97 -6.59
C LEU A 485 -11.25 15.75 -6.59
N GLY A 486 -11.59 15.23 -5.42
CA GLY A 486 -12.58 14.17 -5.28
C GLY A 486 -13.91 14.49 -5.97
N SER A 487 -14.35 15.75 -5.92
CA SER A 487 -15.52 16.23 -6.67
C SER A 487 -15.37 16.12 -8.19
N ASP A 488 -14.14 16.31 -8.71
CA ASP A 488 -13.90 16.17 -10.15
C ASP A 488 -13.92 14.69 -10.55
N VAL A 489 -13.28 13.83 -9.75
CA VAL A 489 -13.28 12.39 -9.96
C VAL A 489 -14.70 11.81 -9.97
N GLU A 490 -15.58 12.29 -9.09
CA GLU A 490 -16.98 11.87 -9.03
C GLU A 490 -17.76 12.28 -10.29
N ASN A 491 -17.46 13.46 -10.84
CA ASN A 491 -18.19 14.04 -11.96
C ASN A 491 -17.77 13.50 -13.32
N LEU A 492 -16.57 12.93 -13.45
CA LEU A 492 -16.05 12.36 -14.67
C LEU A 492 -16.66 10.97 -14.92
N ASN A 493 -17.02 10.68 -16.17
CA ASN A 493 -17.29 9.30 -16.58
C ASN A 493 -15.96 8.51 -16.71
N ASP A 494 -16.04 7.19 -16.85
CA ASP A 494 -14.84 6.34 -16.82
C ASP A 494 -13.86 6.63 -17.96
N GLU A 495 -14.36 6.94 -19.18
CA GLU A 495 -13.49 7.30 -20.31
C GLU A 495 -12.79 8.65 -20.10
N GLN A 496 -13.50 9.64 -19.58
CA GLN A 496 -12.91 10.93 -19.24
C GLN A 496 -11.90 10.81 -18.09
N LEU A 497 -12.21 9.96 -17.09
CA LEU A 497 -11.30 9.70 -15.98
C LEU A 497 -10.01 9.06 -16.48
N LYS A 498 -10.09 8.04 -17.36
CA LYS A 498 -8.92 7.40 -17.97
C LYS A 498 -7.98 8.40 -18.66
N GLU A 499 -8.52 9.37 -19.38
CA GLU A 499 -7.69 10.40 -20.03
C GLU A 499 -7.03 11.35 -19.00
N ARG A 500 -7.79 11.73 -17.96
CA ARG A 500 -7.31 12.72 -16.98
C ARG A 500 -6.27 12.13 -16.01
N VAL A 501 -6.42 10.87 -15.57
CA VAL A 501 -5.48 10.23 -14.64
C VAL A 501 -4.06 10.11 -15.20
N GLU A 502 -3.89 10.07 -16.53
CA GLU A 502 -2.56 10.07 -17.17
C GLU A 502 -1.78 11.35 -16.86
N LYS A 503 -2.42 12.48 -16.98
CA LYS A 503 -1.80 13.81 -16.88
C LYS A 503 -1.71 14.31 -15.44
N THR A 504 -2.48 13.71 -14.52
CA THR A 504 -2.61 14.17 -13.14
C THR A 504 -1.57 13.49 -12.23
N GLN A 505 -0.85 14.27 -11.42
CA GLN A 505 0.11 13.78 -10.44
C GLN A 505 -0.43 13.83 -9.01
N LEU A 506 -1.38 14.74 -8.74
CA LEU A 506 -1.94 14.95 -7.41
C LEU A 506 -3.47 14.86 -7.45
N PHE A 507 -4.00 14.00 -6.59
CA PHE A 507 -5.43 13.85 -6.35
C PHE A 507 -5.71 14.17 -4.88
N ALA A 508 -6.53 15.19 -4.64
CA ALA A 508 -6.80 15.70 -3.30
C ALA A 508 -8.28 15.59 -2.92
N LYS A 509 -8.58 15.56 -1.62
CA LYS A 509 -9.94 15.40 -1.07
C LYS A 509 -10.65 14.15 -1.60
N LEU A 510 -9.90 13.05 -1.77
CA LEU A 510 -10.45 11.78 -2.22
C LEU A 510 -11.09 11.00 -1.07
N SER A 511 -12.25 10.41 -1.34
CA SER A 511 -12.78 9.31 -0.54
C SER A 511 -12.05 7.99 -0.84
N PRO A 512 -12.12 6.97 0.04
CA PRO A 512 -11.53 5.66 -0.20
C PRO A 512 -11.96 5.02 -1.53
N MET A 513 -13.24 5.12 -1.87
CA MET A 513 -13.79 4.58 -3.12
C MET A 513 -13.28 5.34 -4.36
N GLN A 514 -13.06 6.64 -4.24
CA GLN A 514 -12.48 7.44 -5.33
C GLN A 514 -10.99 7.11 -5.53
N LYS A 515 -10.23 6.83 -4.44
CA LYS A 515 -8.85 6.30 -4.55
C LYS A 515 -8.83 5.00 -5.37
N ALA A 516 -9.70 4.05 -5.04
CA ALA A 516 -9.83 2.78 -5.76
C ALA A 516 -10.23 2.97 -7.24
N ARG A 517 -11.13 3.92 -7.52
CA ARG A 517 -11.56 4.25 -8.88
C ARG A 517 -10.43 4.85 -9.73
N VAL A 518 -9.61 5.73 -9.17
CA VAL A 518 -8.42 6.29 -9.83
C VAL A 518 -7.41 5.18 -10.16
N VAL A 519 -7.13 4.29 -9.21
CA VAL A 519 -6.24 3.14 -9.41
C VAL A 519 -6.77 2.22 -10.53
N SER A 520 -8.06 1.91 -10.52
CA SER A 520 -8.70 1.08 -11.54
C SER A 520 -8.66 1.72 -12.94
N ALA A 521 -8.79 3.06 -13.01
CA ALA A 521 -8.68 3.79 -14.26
C ALA A 521 -7.26 3.72 -14.85
N LEU A 522 -6.21 3.87 -14.01
CA LEU A 522 -4.80 3.72 -14.42
C LEU A 522 -4.50 2.29 -14.92
N ARG A 523 -4.97 1.26 -14.22
CA ARG A 523 -4.84 -0.14 -14.66
C ARG A 523 -5.53 -0.38 -16.01
N SER A 524 -6.70 0.24 -16.22
CA SER A 524 -7.44 0.13 -17.49
C SER A 524 -6.69 0.77 -18.66
N ASN A 525 -5.71 1.61 -18.41
CA ASN A 525 -4.79 2.20 -19.40
C ASN A 525 -3.53 1.35 -19.63
N ASN A 526 -3.51 0.10 -19.17
CA ASN A 526 -2.42 -0.86 -19.24
C ASN A 526 -1.18 -0.50 -18.41
N HIS A 527 -1.33 0.32 -17.36
CA HIS A 527 -0.29 0.51 -16.38
C HIS A 527 -0.27 -0.64 -15.35
N VAL A 528 0.90 -0.93 -14.84
CA VAL A 528 1.08 -1.79 -13.67
C VAL A 528 1.19 -0.90 -12.44
N VAL A 529 0.11 -0.87 -11.67
CA VAL A 529 -0.08 0.10 -10.59
C VAL A 529 0.20 -0.54 -9.24
N GLY A 530 1.17 0.05 -8.49
CA GLY A 530 1.32 -0.19 -7.06
C GLY A 530 0.53 0.85 -6.25
N PHE A 531 -0.04 0.43 -5.14
CA PHE A 531 -0.64 1.36 -4.18
C PHE A 531 -0.02 1.16 -2.80
N MET A 532 0.50 2.25 -2.21
CA MET A 532 1.07 2.24 -0.86
C MET A 532 0.23 3.08 0.10
N GLY A 533 -0.18 2.45 1.20
CA GLY A 533 -0.94 3.11 2.26
C GLY A 533 -0.87 2.35 3.59
N ASP A 534 -1.34 2.98 4.67
CA ASP A 534 -1.27 2.43 6.03
C ASP A 534 -2.60 2.50 6.78
N GLY A 535 -3.62 3.16 6.21
CA GLY A 535 -4.95 3.33 6.78
C GLY A 535 -6.00 2.35 6.24
N ILE A 536 -7.13 2.23 6.93
CA ILE A 536 -8.31 1.49 6.44
C ILE A 536 -8.84 2.11 5.13
N ASN A 537 -8.74 3.43 5.01
CA ASN A 537 -9.14 4.20 3.84
C ASN A 537 -8.36 3.84 2.56
N ASP A 538 -7.23 3.14 2.68
CA ASP A 538 -6.37 2.74 1.56
C ASP A 538 -6.64 1.30 1.11
N ALA A 539 -7.29 0.49 1.94
CA ALA A 539 -7.50 -0.92 1.72
C ALA A 539 -8.21 -1.23 0.38
N ALA A 540 -9.22 -0.44 0.02
CA ALA A 540 -9.94 -0.59 -1.26
C ALA A 540 -9.04 -0.28 -2.46
N ALA A 541 -8.19 0.75 -2.38
CA ALA A 541 -7.25 1.11 -3.42
C ALA A 541 -6.12 0.08 -3.57
N MET A 542 -5.60 -0.46 -2.45
CA MET A 542 -4.63 -1.57 -2.46
C MET A 542 -5.20 -2.80 -3.16
N ARG A 543 -6.44 -3.20 -2.86
CA ARG A 543 -7.11 -4.34 -3.50
C ARG A 543 -7.36 -4.11 -4.99
N SER A 544 -7.54 -2.86 -5.42
CA SER A 544 -7.77 -2.48 -6.80
C SER A 544 -6.46 -2.36 -7.61
N SER A 545 -5.30 -2.33 -6.96
CA SER A 545 -3.98 -2.23 -7.60
C SER A 545 -3.45 -3.60 -8.07
N ASP A 546 -2.37 -3.62 -8.85
CA ASP A 546 -1.64 -4.84 -9.22
C ASP A 546 -0.74 -5.32 -8.07
N VAL A 547 -0.31 -4.40 -7.20
CA VAL A 547 0.42 -4.71 -5.98
C VAL A 547 0.04 -3.74 -4.86
N GLY A 548 -0.59 -4.28 -3.82
CA GLY A 548 -0.87 -3.56 -2.58
C GLY A 548 0.34 -3.58 -1.65
N ILE A 549 0.75 -2.42 -1.17
CA ILE A 549 1.93 -2.23 -0.32
C ILE A 549 1.52 -1.55 0.97
N SER A 550 1.92 -2.12 2.10
CA SER A 550 1.68 -1.52 3.41
C SER A 550 2.95 -1.53 4.27
N VAL A 551 2.87 -1.03 5.48
CA VAL A 551 3.97 -0.96 6.43
C VAL A 551 3.66 -1.73 7.71
N ASP A 552 4.67 -2.14 8.46
CA ASP A 552 4.49 -2.92 9.69
C ASP A 552 3.69 -2.17 10.77
N THR A 553 3.79 -0.84 10.79
CA THR A 553 3.05 0.03 11.72
C THR A 553 1.63 0.35 11.27
N ALA A 554 1.20 -0.14 10.10
CA ALA A 554 -0.15 0.08 9.58
C ALA A 554 -1.22 -0.64 10.39
N VAL A 555 -2.47 -0.21 10.23
CA VAL A 555 -3.62 -0.92 10.81
C VAL A 555 -3.80 -2.31 10.20
N ASP A 556 -4.36 -3.24 10.95
CA ASP A 556 -4.44 -4.66 10.54
C ASP A 556 -5.20 -4.85 9.21
N VAL A 557 -6.26 -4.11 8.98
CA VAL A 557 -7.03 -4.14 7.72
C VAL A 557 -6.17 -3.75 6.51
N ALA A 558 -5.29 -2.75 6.67
CA ALA A 558 -4.36 -2.35 5.62
C ALA A 558 -3.30 -3.44 5.37
N LYS A 559 -2.72 -3.99 6.45
CA LYS A 559 -1.78 -5.12 6.35
C LYS A 559 -2.42 -6.36 5.71
N GLU A 560 -3.68 -6.65 6.03
CA GLU A 560 -4.41 -7.78 5.45
C GLU A 560 -4.68 -7.59 3.95
N SER A 561 -4.97 -6.36 3.53
CA SER A 561 -5.23 -6.01 2.14
C SER A 561 -3.96 -5.90 1.28
N ALA A 562 -2.79 -5.81 1.89
CA ALA A 562 -1.52 -5.67 1.20
C ALA A 562 -0.93 -7.01 0.78
N ASP A 563 -0.27 -7.04 -0.38
CA ASP A 563 0.55 -8.15 -0.88
C ASP A 563 1.97 -8.11 -0.31
N ILE A 564 2.47 -6.91 -0.01
CA ILE A 564 3.84 -6.64 0.46
C ILE A 564 3.76 -5.75 1.70
N ILE A 565 4.58 -6.06 2.70
CA ILE A 565 4.73 -5.25 3.91
C ILE A 565 6.18 -4.79 4.04
N LEU A 566 6.38 -3.49 4.16
CA LEU A 566 7.68 -2.90 4.46
C LEU A 566 7.86 -2.86 5.99
N LEU A 567 8.97 -3.41 6.49
CA LEU A 567 9.29 -3.38 7.93
C LEU A 567 9.71 -1.99 8.40
N GLN A 568 10.20 -1.15 7.47
CA GLN A 568 10.46 0.25 7.72
C GLN A 568 9.52 1.09 6.85
N LYS A 569 8.91 2.10 7.45
CA LYS A 569 8.02 3.04 6.78
C LYS A 569 8.84 4.04 5.93
N ASP A 570 9.57 3.52 4.93
CA ASP A 570 10.47 4.28 4.06
C ASP A 570 10.34 3.84 2.58
N LEU A 571 10.19 4.83 1.69
CA LEU A 571 10.12 4.62 0.24
C LEU A 571 11.44 4.12 -0.37
N LEU A 572 12.59 4.30 0.30
CA LEU A 572 13.86 3.71 -0.14
C LEU A 572 13.84 2.18 -0.03
N VAL A 573 13.18 1.64 0.98
CA VAL A 573 13.00 0.19 1.13
C VAL A 573 12.15 -0.35 -0.03
N LEU A 574 11.13 0.39 -0.45
CA LEU A 574 10.33 0.03 -1.61
C LEU A 574 11.15 0.05 -2.91
N GLU A 575 12.04 1.02 -3.08
CA GLU A 575 12.91 1.11 -4.26
C GLU A 575 13.79 -0.13 -4.41
N HIS A 576 14.35 -0.64 -3.31
CA HIS A 576 15.09 -1.90 -3.29
C HIS A 576 14.19 -3.10 -3.66
N GLY A 577 12.95 -3.10 -3.16
CA GLY A 577 11.95 -4.11 -3.53
C GLY A 577 11.66 -4.13 -5.03
N VAL A 578 11.52 -2.96 -5.66
CA VAL A 578 11.32 -2.84 -7.12
C VAL A 578 12.51 -3.40 -7.89
N GLU A 579 13.74 -3.11 -7.45
CA GLU A 579 14.94 -3.64 -8.09
C GLU A 579 14.99 -5.16 -8.03
N GLU A 580 14.77 -5.76 -6.87
CA GLU A 580 14.80 -7.21 -6.70
C GLU A 580 13.60 -7.88 -7.41
N GLY A 581 12.46 -7.23 -7.48
CA GLY A 581 11.32 -7.65 -8.31
C GLY A 581 11.69 -7.75 -9.80
N ARG A 582 12.38 -6.75 -10.33
CA ARG A 582 12.89 -6.76 -11.73
C ARG A 582 13.93 -7.82 -11.97
N ARG A 583 14.81 -8.09 -11.00
CA ARG A 583 15.80 -9.15 -11.06
C ARG A 583 15.14 -10.53 -11.12
N THR A 584 14.14 -10.74 -10.28
CA THR A 584 13.33 -11.96 -10.24
C THR A 584 12.57 -12.17 -11.54
N TYR A 585 11.94 -11.13 -12.06
CA TYR A 585 11.27 -11.14 -13.36
C TYR A 585 12.26 -11.45 -14.50
N GLY A 586 13.44 -10.80 -14.50
CA GLY A 586 14.49 -11.02 -15.50
C GLY A 586 14.92 -12.47 -15.59
N ASN A 587 15.15 -13.13 -14.46
CA ASN A 587 15.52 -14.55 -14.42
C ASN A 587 14.38 -15.46 -14.91
N THR A 588 13.13 -15.14 -14.57
CA THR A 588 11.95 -15.86 -15.06
C THR A 588 11.86 -15.76 -16.61
N ILE A 589 12.01 -14.56 -17.17
CA ILE A 589 11.97 -14.35 -18.63
C ILE A 589 13.14 -15.01 -19.34
N LYS A 590 14.36 -15.02 -18.74
CA LYS A 590 15.49 -15.78 -19.29
C LYS A 590 15.15 -17.25 -19.47
N TYR A 591 14.59 -17.89 -18.43
CA TYR A 591 14.18 -19.27 -18.51
C TYR A 591 13.15 -19.50 -19.62
N ILE A 592 12.10 -18.67 -19.67
CA ILE A 592 11.03 -18.83 -20.69
C ILE A 592 11.59 -18.68 -22.10
N LYS A 593 12.39 -17.64 -22.38
CA LYS A 593 12.99 -17.41 -23.69
C LYS A 593 13.97 -18.51 -24.08
N ALA A 594 14.83 -18.93 -23.16
CA ALA A 594 15.78 -20.01 -23.39
C ALA A 594 15.06 -21.33 -23.71
N THR A 595 14.09 -21.70 -22.90
CA THR A 595 13.33 -22.95 -23.08
C THR A 595 12.49 -22.94 -24.34
N ALA A 596 11.78 -21.85 -24.63
CA ALA A 596 10.97 -21.72 -25.83
C ALA A 596 11.83 -21.81 -27.11
N SER A 597 12.97 -21.09 -27.15
CA SER A 597 13.87 -21.11 -28.33
C SER A 597 14.56 -22.45 -28.48
N SER A 598 15.01 -23.09 -27.40
CA SER A 598 15.63 -24.41 -27.42
C SER A 598 14.66 -25.47 -27.93
N ASN A 599 13.44 -25.51 -27.38
CA ASN A 599 12.42 -26.46 -27.79
C ASN A 599 12.04 -26.27 -29.30
N PHE A 600 11.90 -25.01 -29.73
CA PHE A 600 11.65 -24.71 -31.14
C PHE A 600 12.80 -25.20 -32.01
N GLY A 601 14.05 -24.91 -31.63
CA GLY A 601 15.26 -25.32 -32.37
C GLY A 601 15.37 -26.85 -32.47
N ASN A 602 15.17 -27.55 -31.35
CA ASN A 602 15.22 -29.01 -31.33
C ASN A 602 14.19 -29.66 -32.28
N VAL A 603 12.92 -29.14 -32.26
CA VAL A 603 11.89 -29.66 -33.17
C VAL A 603 12.22 -29.37 -34.63
N LEU A 604 12.71 -28.16 -34.92
CA LEU A 604 13.09 -27.80 -36.28
C LEU A 604 14.28 -28.64 -36.77
N SER A 605 15.31 -28.87 -35.94
CA SER A 605 16.47 -29.73 -36.27
C SER A 605 16.01 -31.15 -36.59
N VAL A 606 15.16 -31.72 -35.75
CA VAL A 606 14.64 -33.06 -35.96
C VAL A 606 13.77 -33.16 -37.21
N LEU A 607 12.94 -32.15 -37.47
CA LEU A 607 12.12 -32.09 -38.67
C LEU A 607 13.02 -32.06 -39.93
N VAL A 608 14.02 -31.19 -39.96
CA VAL A 608 14.96 -31.08 -41.09
C VAL A 608 15.75 -32.38 -41.27
N ALA A 609 16.25 -32.96 -40.16
CA ALA A 609 16.98 -34.24 -40.23
C ALA A 609 16.09 -35.39 -40.77
N SER A 610 14.80 -35.38 -40.50
CA SER A 610 13.85 -36.39 -41.02
C SER A 610 13.74 -36.42 -42.54
N PHE A 611 14.12 -35.34 -43.24
CA PHE A 611 14.09 -35.27 -44.68
C PHE A 611 15.30 -36.00 -45.35
N PHE A 612 16.44 -36.05 -44.69
CA PHE A 612 17.64 -36.66 -45.28
C PHE A 612 18.07 -37.98 -44.62
N LEU A 613 17.68 -38.23 -43.38
CA LEU A 613 17.96 -39.48 -42.69
C LEU A 613 16.90 -40.54 -43.04
N PRO A 614 17.30 -41.79 -43.36
CA PRO A 614 16.37 -42.89 -43.68
C PRO A 614 15.67 -43.47 -42.44
N PHE A 615 16.06 -43.06 -41.25
CA PHE A 615 15.52 -43.46 -39.95
C PHE A 615 15.21 -42.22 -39.11
N LEU A 616 14.56 -42.40 -37.95
CA LEU A 616 14.29 -41.30 -37.02
C LEU A 616 15.61 -40.78 -36.41
N PRO A 617 15.86 -39.46 -36.41
CA PRO A 617 17.14 -38.89 -35.98
C PRO A 617 17.43 -39.15 -34.47
N MET A 618 16.40 -39.29 -33.67
CA MET A 618 16.48 -39.60 -32.24
C MET A 618 15.32 -40.50 -31.83
N SER A 619 15.55 -41.40 -30.89
CA SER A 619 14.50 -42.21 -30.29
C SER A 619 13.71 -41.36 -29.26
N ALA A 620 12.49 -41.76 -28.92
CA ALA A 620 11.67 -41.12 -27.93
C ALA A 620 12.36 -41.03 -26.55
N LEU A 621 13.11 -42.07 -26.17
CA LEU A 621 13.88 -42.09 -24.93
C LEU A 621 15.02 -41.05 -24.93
N GLN A 622 15.73 -40.92 -26.05
CA GLN A 622 16.82 -39.91 -26.17
C GLN A 622 16.28 -38.50 -26.05
N LEU A 623 15.14 -38.18 -26.70
CA LEU A 623 14.46 -36.88 -26.57
C LEU A 623 14.06 -36.58 -25.10
N LEU A 624 13.57 -37.58 -24.39
CA LEU A 624 13.19 -37.45 -22.99
C LEU A 624 14.41 -37.22 -22.09
N LEU A 625 15.50 -37.96 -22.31
CA LEU A 625 16.75 -37.76 -21.56
C LEU A 625 17.40 -36.39 -21.86
N LEU A 626 17.35 -35.92 -23.10
CA LEU A 626 17.84 -34.58 -23.48
C LEU A 626 17.02 -33.50 -22.74
N GLY A 627 15.69 -33.64 -22.73
CA GLY A 627 14.82 -32.74 -22.02
C GLY A 627 15.09 -32.72 -20.50
N LEU A 628 15.36 -33.90 -19.91
CA LEU A 628 15.72 -33.99 -18.50
C LEU A 628 17.07 -33.32 -18.19
N ALA A 629 18.10 -33.55 -19.00
CA ALA A 629 19.39 -32.92 -18.86
C ALA A 629 19.31 -31.39 -18.97
N TYR A 630 18.54 -30.90 -19.94
CA TYR A 630 18.27 -29.47 -20.10
C TYR A 630 17.54 -28.90 -18.87
N THR A 631 16.54 -29.60 -18.38
CA THR A 631 15.79 -29.22 -17.17
C THR A 631 16.70 -29.06 -15.95
N VAL A 632 17.59 -30.01 -15.70
CA VAL A 632 18.58 -29.93 -14.59
C VAL A 632 19.48 -28.69 -14.75
N THR A 633 19.92 -28.39 -15.97
CA THR A 633 20.74 -27.22 -16.25
C THR A 633 20.00 -25.92 -15.94
N CYS A 634 18.70 -25.84 -16.23
CA CYS A 634 17.90 -24.66 -16.01
C CYS A 634 17.65 -24.34 -14.52
N ILE A 635 17.83 -25.28 -13.59
CA ILE A 635 17.71 -25.07 -12.14
C ILE A 635 18.64 -23.95 -11.64
N ALA A 636 19.77 -23.71 -12.31
CA ALA A 636 20.71 -22.64 -11.94
C ALA A 636 20.24 -21.23 -12.29
N ILE A 637 19.26 -21.06 -13.21
CA ILE A 637 18.81 -19.74 -13.71
C ILE A 637 18.31 -18.79 -12.62
N PRO A 638 17.58 -19.24 -11.59
CA PRO A 638 17.15 -18.35 -10.50
C PRO A 638 18.31 -17.63 -9.80
N TRP A 639 19.53 -18.16 -9.84
CA TRP A 639 20.74 -17.58 -9.23
C TRP A 639 21.59 -16.76 -10.20
N ASP A 640 21.14 -16.58 -11.43
CA ASP A 640 21.87 -15.78 -12.42
C ASP A 640 21.77 -14.28 -12.17
N ASN A 641 22.74 -13.52 -12.68
CA ASN A 641 22.75 -12.07 -12.60
C ASN A 641 21.89 -11.46 -13.73
N VAL A 642 21.34 -10.28 -13.46
CA VAL A 642 20.57 -9.49 -14.43
C VAL A 642 21.29 -8.18 -14.66
N ASP A 643 21.39 -7.78 -15.94
CA ASP A 643 22.08 -6.54 -16.35
C ASP A 643 21.41 -5.30 -15.76
N ASP A 644 22.20 -4.30 -15.37
CA ASP A 644 21.71 -3.03 -14.81
C ASP A 644 20.79 -2.28 -15.79
N SER A 645 21.06 -2.39 -17.09
CA SER A 645 20.20 -1.83 -18.14
C SER A 645 18.79 -2.44 -18.16
N PHE A 646 18.65 -3.70 -17.73
CA PHE A 646 17.36 -4.35 -17.58
C PHE A 646 16.64 -3.88 -16.33
N LEU A 647 17.38 -3.63 -15.25
CA LEU A 647 16.83 -3.16 -13.95
C LEU A 647 16.40 -1.70 -13.97
N SER A 648 16.85 -0.91 -14.95
CA SER A 648 16.63 0.54 -15.02
C SER A 648 15.22 0.95 -15.45
N SER A 649 14.40 0.05 -16.01
CA SER A 649 13.08 0.39 -16.53
C SER A 649 12.05 -0.70 -16.25
N PRO A 650 10.77 -0.34 -16.09
CA PRO A 650 9.68 -1.30 -15.93
C PRO A 650 9.63 -2.28 -17.10
N ARG A 651 9.25 -3.52 -16.82
CA ARG A 651 9.16 -4.58 -17.82
C ARG A 651 7.82 -5.30 -17.67
N SER A 652 6.96 -5.14 -18.66
CA SER A 652 5.69 -5.87 -18.73
C SER A 652 5.86 -7.22 -19.45
N TRP A 653 4.91 -8.11 -19.25
CA TRP A 653 4.83 -9.38 -19.96
C TRP A 653 4.51 -9.13 -21.43
N ASP A 654 5.46 -9.50 -22.31
CA ASP A 654 5.32 -9.35 -23.75
C ASP A 654 5.48 -10.69 -24.47
N ALA A 655 4.34 -11.32 -24.74
CA ALA A 655 4.28 -12.58 -25.47
C ALA A 655 4.84 -12.45 -26.91
N HIS A 656 4.74 -11.27 -27.53
CA HIS A 656 5.28 -11.02 -28.87
C HIS A 656 6.82 -11.05 -28.87
N SER A 657 7.45 -10.46 -27.86
CA SER A 657 8.90 -10.52 -27.68
C SER A 657 9.39 -11.96 -27.47
N ILE A 658 8.65 -12.78 -26.73
CA ILE A 658 8.99 -14.21 -26.53
C ILE A 658 8.86 -14.96 -27.86
N THR A 659 7.77 -14.76 -28.60
CA THR A 659 7.54 -15.37 -29.90
C THR A 659 8.61 -14.99 -30.89
N ASN A 660 8.96 -13.72 -31.02
CA ASN A 660 10.02 -13.26 -31.90
C ASN A 660 11.37 -13.85 -31.51
N PHE A 661 11.70 -13.88 -30.22
CA PHE A 661 12.95 -14.50 -29.77
C PHE A 661 13.03 -15.99 -30.14
N MET A 662 11.94 -16.73 -29.92
CA MET A 662 11.83 -18.15 -30.30
C MET A 662 12.03 -18.36 -31.81
N LEU A 663 11.36 -17.57 -32.67
CA LEU A 663 11.41 -17.70 -34.10
C LEU A 663 12.75 -17.32 -34.72
N TRP A 664 13.50 -16.40 -34.10
CA TRP A 664 14.81 -15.98 -34.63
C TRP A 664 15.98 -16.78 -34.04
N ILE A 665 15.97 -17.02 -32.73
CA ILE A 665 17.10 -17.68 -32.06
C ILE A 665 17.03 -19.21 -32.19
N GLY A 666 15.82 -19.79 -32.20
CA GLY A 666 15.64 -21.24 -32.35
C GLY A 666 16.28 -21.79 -33.63
N PRO A 667 16.00 -21.24 -34.84
CA PRO A 667 16.64 -21.70 -36.08
C PRO A 667 18.17 -21.58 -36.08
N ILE A 668 18.75 -20.59 -35.39
CA ILE A 668 20.20 -20.47 -35.28
C ILE A 668 20.78 -21.67 -34.51
N SER A 669 20.13 -22.07 -33.40
CA SER A 669 20.50 -23.28 -32.67
C SER A 669 20.39 -24.53 -33.55
N SER A 670 19.31 -24.65 -34.35
CA SER A 670 19.07 -25.78 -35.24
C SER A 670 20.15 -26.00 -36.31
N ILE A 671 20.83 -24.95 -36.75
CA ILE A 671 21.92 -25.07 -37.74
C ILE A 671 23.03 -25.98 -37.21
N PHE A 672 23.39 -25.84 -35.91
CA PHE A 672 24.44 -26.66 -35.31
C PHE A 672 23.99 -28.12 -35.15
N ASP A 673 22.74 -28.36 -34.81
CA ASP A 673 22.18 -29.71 -34.68
C ASP A 673 22.12 -30.40 -36.05
N VAL A 674 21.62 -29.70 -37.07
CA VAL A 674 21.53 -30.23 -38.42
C VAL A 674 22.93 -30.54 -38.99
N LEU A 675 23.91 -29.66 -38.75
CA LEU A 675 25.31 -29.93 -39.14
C LEU A 675 25.88 -31.13 -38.41
N THR A 676 25.57 -31.29 -37.14
CA THR A 676 25.96 -32.47 -36.32
C THR A 676 25.37 -33.73 -36.90
N PHE A 677 24.06 -33.78 -37.18
CA PHE A 677 23.39 -34.92 -37.78
C PHE A 677 24.00 -35.25 -39.16
N ALA A 678 24.25 -34.23 -39.97
CA ALA A 678 24.89 -34.43 -41.28
C ALA A 678 26.31 -34.98 -41.13
N LEU A 679 27.14 -34.42 -40.27
CA LEU A 679 28.50 -34.88 -39.99
C LEU A 679 28.51 -36.35 -39.50
N MET A 680 27.63 -36.66 -38.53
CA MET A 680 27.51 -38.03 -38.02
C MET A 680 27.13 -39.01 -39.15
N PHE A 681 26.13 -38.69 -39.93
CA PHE A 681 25.62 -39.59 -40.96
C PHE A 681 26.55 -39.76 -42.15
N PHE A 682 27.12 -38.65 -42.72
CA PHE A 682 27.89 -38.72 -43.93
C PHE A 682 29.40 -38.95 -43.69
N VAL A 683 29.92 -38.69 -42.50
CA VAL A 683 31.39 -38.75 -42.23
C VAL A 683 31.68 -39.76 -41.10
N VAL A 684 31.17 -39.56 -39.89
CA VAL A 684 31.62 -40.33 -38.73
C VAL A 684 31.16 -41.78 -38.75
N SER A 685 29.90 -42.05 -39.06
CA SER A 685 29.36 -43.42 -39.10
C SER A 685 30.01 -44.26 -40.22
N PRO A 686 30.22 -43.79 -41.45
CA PRO A 686 30.96 -44.50 -42.47
C PRO A 686 32.41 -44.79 -42.07
N VAL A 687 33.10 -43.82 -41.49
CA VAL A 687 34.51 -44.03 -41.02
C VAL A 687 34.58 -45.11 -39.93
N LEU A 688 33.64 -45.10 -38.99
CA LEU A 688 33.57 -46.11 -37.90
C LEU A 688 33.22 -47.50 -38.45
N ALA A 689 32.41 -47.58 -39.49
CA ALA A 689 32.06 -48.85 -40.15
C ALA A 689 33.13 -49.38 -41.08
N GLY A 690 34.14 -48.60 -41.42
CA GLY A 690 35.19 -48.95 -42.39
C GLY A 690 34.73 -48.98 -43.82
N GLY A 691 33.69 -48.21 -44.16
CA GLY A 691 33.08 -48.14 -45.50
C GLY A 691 32.58 -46.74 -45.85
N THR A 692 31.74 -46.67 -46.89
CA THR A 692 31.10 -45.44 -47.34
C THR A 692 29.67 -45.37 -46.84
N TRP A 693 29.06 -44.14 -46.77
CA TRP A 693 27.67 -43.96 -46.41
C TRP A 693 26.69 -44.76 -47.30
N ALA A 694 27.03 -44.97 -48.57
CA ALA A 694 26.24 -45.76 -49.51
C ALA A 694 26.20 -47.25 -49.12
N GLU A 695 27.30 -47.77 -48.62
CA GLU A 695 27.38 -49.16 -48.10
C GLU A 695 26.57 -49.33 -46.82
N LEU A 696 26.59 -48.34 -45.92
CA LEU A 696 25.77 -48.36 -44.73
C LEU A 696 24.26 -48.28 -45.06
N ALA A 697 23.88 -47.42 -45.98
CA ALA A 697 22.52 -47.32 -46.44
C ALA A 697 22.05 -48.64 -47.17
N ALA A 698 22.95 -49.32 -47.87
CA ALA A 698 22.66 -50.62 -48.50
C ALA A 698 22.55 -51.77 -47.49
N ALA A 699 23.22 -51.69 -46.34
CA ALA A 699 23.15 -52.68 -45.27
C ALA A 699 21.84 -52.62 -44.46
N GLY A 700 21.01 -51.63 -44.75
CA GLY A 700 19.69 -51.46 -44.12
C GLY A 700 19.66 -50.42 -43.01
N ASN A 701 18.47 -49.89 -42.73
CA ASN A 701 18.24 -48.79 -41.81
C ASN A 701 18.70 -49.09 -40.35
N THR A 702 18.56 -50.36 -39.90
CA THR A 702 18.95 -50.78 -38.58
C THR A 702 20.47 -50.71 -38.33
N ALA A 703 21.29 -51.08 -39.28
CA ALA A 703 22.75 -51.00 -39.16
C ALA A 703 23.23 -49.55 -39.20
N ALA A 704 22.71 -48.71 -40.09
CA ALA A 704 22.97 -47.31 -40.16
C ALA A 704 22.55 -46.56 -38.89
N GLN A 705 21.39 -46.89 -38.36
CA GLN A 705 20.86 -46.30 -37.09
C GLN A 705 21.71 -46.68 -35.88
N ALA A 706 22.19 -47.94 -35.79
CA ALA A 706 23.03 -48.38 -34.69
C ALA A 706 24.37 -47.69 -34.62
N LEU A 707 24.94 -47.29 -35.78
CA LEU A 707 26.19 -46.55 -35.86
C LEU A 707 26.04 -45.04 -35.71
N PHE A 708 24.90 -44.50 -36.10
CA PHE A 708 24.54 -43.10 -35.94
C PHE A 708 24.26 -42.75 -34.48
#